data_84194f043ddf68eb67e48cd17be15c18
#
_entry.id   84194f043ddf68eb67e48cd17be15c18
#
_cell.length_a   1.000
_cell.length_b   1.000
_cell.length_c   1.000
_cell.angle_alpha   90.00
_cell.angle_beta   90.00
_cell.angle_gamma   90.00
#
_symmetry.space_group_name_H-M   'P 1'
#
loop_
_entity.id
_entity.type
_entity.pdbx_description
1 polymer ?
#
loop_
_entity_poly.entity_id
_entity_poly.type
_entity_poly.pdbx_seq_one_letter_code
_entity_poly.pdbx_strand_id
1 'polypeptide(L)'
;MSLKPSPRLISAIAVALLVLYVIYANWAGNPFDAKNIITFLVVGISLGGIYAILAGGLVVTYATTGIFNFAHAAIGCFLAFTYWQFSVKWGWPTLVSLVATLGIVAPLIGIGLDRLIMKRLKDASLVVQLMVTVGLMLSFMGITLTIWKPTKARSLPQFFRDTSGVKIGDVTATWHRIITVAVAIGIALLLRWLLYRTRLGISMRAVVDSRSLAGLTGAKPSIVSGTSWALGCMTAGLAGILIAPETGLVVENLALLIVVAAAAAAIAQLKSLPWAIAGGLIIGLAKAFTGVFLSFDQNWSYAPEAIPAVILFIALLFLPQARLETGKVRLTKRTERLTKPWEALLGSAVVFLIVTFWAKGWIPWFGANFGERSDVWLGRGAGFMVLGVITLSLVPLIGWAGQVSFANFAIAGIGAVLFSHFGGQNGDPKGILIVMAVCAIVGVVVALPALRLKGLYLALATMAFAEFTDKVIVRHPNMISPTASGTLFEPLKLFGFRISTDAGERQAFVIFLAAVFCLFMLLFMLMRRGRFARRWIALSDSPAASATIGVNLTVEKVLVFALSGAVAGFAGCMLGLSSGALRVDSFPLFAGLPLVLLLAVQGVRYPIAAFMAVVGLASFPALKELMGDPSWMSAIELIGPGIAAITMAFRPEGAVFYAGRDLAPMLPWRHEAKEEKELAIAKLREQDIRRDEIGEMGLSRPFTPDKVSQLDRILAVTDELDEAPLVPSASAVGDLHPEGQGPRTPVGATPEGTP
;
A
#
# COMPACT_ATOMS: atom_id res chain seq x y z
N MET A 1 17.30 -6.79 28.97
CA MET A 1 15.99 -6.71 29.63
C MET A 1 15.05 -5.95 28.69
N SER A 2 14.27 -6.63 27.83
CA SER A 2 13.31 -6.01 26.93
C SER A 2 11.99 -5.81 27.67
N LEU A 3 11.73 -4.61 28.12
CA LEU A 3 10.41 -4.20 28.61
C LEU A 3 9.41 -4.37 27.46
N LYS A 4 8.71 -5.50 27.42
CA LYS A 4 7.55 -5.67 26.55
C LYS A 4 6.41 -4.85 27.16
N PRO A 5 5.99 -3.73 26.55
CA PRO A 5 4.82 -3.03 27.06
C PRO A 5 3.63 -3.97 26.97
N SER A 6 3.05 -4.31 28.11
CA SER A 6 1.80 -5.05 28.13
C SER A 6 0.69 -4.22 27.47
N PRO A 7 -0.32 -4.83 26.84
CA PRO A 7 -1.48 -4.10 26.30
C PRO A 7 -2.12 -3.17 27.34
N ARG A 8 -2.00 -3.51 28.62
CA ARG A 8 -2.42 -2.70 29.77
C ARG A 8 -1.58 -1.43 29.94
N LEU A 9 -0.27 -1.46 29.56
CA LEU A 9 0.58 -0.27 29.59
C LEU A 9 0.24 0.69 28.47
N ILE A 10 -0.11 0.18 27.27
CA ILE A 10 -0.52 1.01 26.13
C ILE A 10 -1.86 1.70 26.42
N SER A 11 -2.81 0.97 26.99
CA SER A 11 -4.08 1.57 27.42
C SER A 11 -3.89 2.56 28.58
N ALA A 12 -2.98 2.29 29.50
CA ALA A 12 -2.65 3.20 30.58
C ALA A 12 -1.95 4.48 30.08
N ILE A 13 -1.06 4.36 29.09
CA ILE A 13 -0.42 5.53 28.47
C ILE A 13 -1.44 6.36 27.68
N ALA A 14 -2.34 5.72 26.93
CA ALA A 14 -3.40 6.41 26.20
C ALA A 14 -4.36 7.15 27.17
N VAL A 15 -4.74 6.49 28.26
CA VAL A 15 -5.54 7.10 29.32
C VAL A 15 -4.77 8.22 30.04
N ALA A 16 -3.48 8.02 30.33
CA ALA A 16 -2.65 9.06 30.96
C ALA A 16 -2.46 10.28 30.04
N LEU A 17 -2.27 10.08 28.73
CA LEU A 17 -2.21 11.17 27.76
C LEU A 17 -3.54 11.91 27.65
N LEU A 18 -4.66 11.19 27.69
CA LEU A 18 -6.00 11.76 27.71
C LEU A 18 -6.23 12.57 28.99
N VAL A 19 -5.81 12.06 30.14
CA VAL A 19 -5.89 12.76 31.45
C VAL A 19 -4.99 13.99 31.47
N LEU A 20 -3.76 13.90 30.99
CA LEU A 20 -2.84 15.04 30.88
C LEU A 20 -3.37 16.10 29.92
N TYR A 21 -3.97 15.68 28.81
CA TYR A 21 -4.63 16.58 27.88
C TYR A 21 -5.83 17.27 28.50
N VAL A 22 -6.65 16.55 29.26
CA VAL A 22 -7.80 17.07 30.03
C VAL A 22 -7.32 18.08 31.06
N ILE A 23 -6.22 17.81 31.78
CA ILE A 23 -5.62 18.73 32.75
C ILE A 23 -5.10 20.00 32.05
N TYR A 24 -4.42 19.83 30.90
CA TYR A 24 -3.93 20.97 30.09
C TYR A 24 -5.09 21.83 29.56
N ALA A 25 -6.14 21.22 29.02
CA ALA A 25 -7.30 21.93 28.51
C ALA A 25 -8.06 22.70 29.62
N ASN A 26 -8.12 22.14 30.83
CA ASN A 26 -8.71 22.81 31.99
C ASN A 26 -7.84 23.99 32.47
N TRP A 27 -6.51 23.83 32.42
CA TRP A 27 -5.57 24.89 32.76
C TRP A 27 -5.58 26.04 31.73
N ALA A 28 -5.86 25.76 30.46
CA ALA A 28 -5.98 26.75 29.38
C ALA A 28 -7.31 27.56 29.39
N GLY A 29 -8.13 27.44 30.45
CA GLY A 29 -9.31 28.29 30.66
C GLY A 29 -10.59 27.87 29.97
N ASN A 30 -10.69 26.66 29.46
CA ASN A 30 -11.94 26.09 28.96
C ASN A 30 -12.71 25.41 30.08
N PRO A 31 -13.92 25.90 30.47
CA PRO A 31 -14.69 25.29 31.54
C PRO A 31 -15.14 23.88 31.12
N PHE A 32 -14.84 22.90 31.94
CA PHE A 32 -15.38 21.55 31.88
C PHE A 32 -16.86 21.57 32.18
N ASP A 33 -17.69 21.91 31.21
CA ASP A 33 -19.15 21.86 31.36
C ASP A 33 -19.62 20.41 31.20
N ALA A 34 -20.38 19.89 32.18
CA ALA A 34 -20.94 18.56 32.16
C ALA A 34 -21.76 18.27 30.89
N LYS A 35 -22.45 19.29 30.35
CA LYS A 35 -23.18 19.23 29.10
C LYS A 35 -22.28 18.90 27.91
N ASN A 36 -21.11 19.54 27.84
CA ASN A 36 -20.11 19.29 26.78
C ASN A 36 -19.56 17.87 26.87
N ILE A 37 -19.22 17.40 28.08
CA ILE A 37 -18.70 16.04 28.28
C ILE A 37 -19.70 14.98 27.80
N ILE A 38 -21.00 15.13 28.21
CA ILE A 38 -22.05 14.19 27.79
C ILE A 38 -22.22 14.22 26.26
N THR A 39 -22.20 15.41 25.64
CA THR A 39 -22.27 15.55 24.19
C THR A 39 -21.19 14.76 23.50
N PHE A 40 -19.93 14.90 23.98
CA PHE A 40 -18.78 14.23 23.37
C PHE A 40 -18.74 12.74 23.62
N LEU A 41 -19.21 12.29 24.77
CA LEU A 41 -19.38 10.86 25.02
C LEU A 41 -20.40 10.26 24.04
N VAL A 42 -21.55 10.91 23.85
CA VAL A 42 -22.56 10.43 22.91
C VAL A 42 -22.06 10.41 21.48
N VAL A 43 -21.42 11.49 21.03
CA VAL A 43 -20.81 11.56 19.68
C VAL A 43 -19.68 10.55 19.54
N GLY A 44 -18.76 10.52 20.50
CA GLY A 44 -17.56 9.67 20.47
C GLY A 44 -17.88 8.18 20.51
N ILE A 45 -18.88 7.77 21.30
CA ILE A 45 -19.34 6.37 21.35
C ILE A 45 -20.02 5.99 20.03
N SER A 46 -20.84 6.89 19.45
CA SER A 46 -21.47 6.64 18.15
C SER A 46 -20.44 6.49 17.02
N LEU A 47 -19.51 7.45 16.89
CA LEU A 47 -18.41 7.36 15.91
C LEU A 47 -17.53 6.14 16.17
N GLY A 48 -17.19 5.89 17.43
CA GLY A 48 -16.39 4.74 17.84
C GLY A 48 -17.06 3.42 17.50
N GLY A 49 -18.37 3.32 17.59
CA GLY A 49 -19.17 2.17 17.16
C GLY A 49 -19.03 1.91 15.65
N ILE A 50 -19.11 2.95 14.82
CA ILE A 50 -18.91 2.83 13.37
C ILE A 50 -17.48 2.35 13.06
N TYR A 51 -16.48 2.93 13.72
CA TYR A 51 -15.08 2.56 13.56
C TYR A 51 -14.82 1.12 14.01
N ALA A 52 -15.50 0.66 15.06
CA ALA A 52 -15.44 -0.72 15.52
C ALA A 52 -16.01 -1.71 14.49
N ILE A 53 -17.15 -1.37 13.85
CA ILE A 53 -17.73 -2.19 12.76
C ILE A 53 -16.75 -2.30 11.61
N LEU A 54 -16.19 -1.18 11.17
CA LEU A 54 -15.25 -1.12 10.04
C LEU A 54 -13.97 -1.93 10.33
N ALA A 55 -13.37 -1.72 11.51
CA ALA A 55 -12.17 -2.44 11.94
C ALA A 55 -12.43 -3.93 12.15
N GLY A 56 -13.61 -4.29 12.69
CA GLY A 56 -14.02 -5.68 12.88
C GLY A 56 -14.06 -6.44 11.55
N GLY A 57 -14.64 -5.86 10.50
CA GLY A 57 -14.65 -6.44 9.15
C GLY A 57 -13.25 -6.58 8.56
N LEU A 58 -12.41 -5.57 8.73
CA LEU A 58 -11.03 -5.58 8.26
C LEU A 58 -10.20 -6.68 8.96
N VAL A 59 -10.35 -6.83 10.28
CA VAL A 59 -9.67 -7.87 11.06
C VAL A 59 -10.14 -9.27 10.65
N VAL A 60 -11.45 -9.47 10.44
CA VAL A 60 -11.99 -10.77 9.98
C VAL A 60 -11.43 -11.15 8.61
N THR A 61 -11.41 -10.24 7.66
CA THR A 61 -10.84 -10.50 6.31
C THR A 61 -9.35 -10.77 6.38
N TYR A 62 -8.58 -9.96 7.10
CA TYR A 62 -7.14 -10.15 7.24
C TYR A 62 -6.79 -11.46 7.97
N ALA A 63 -7.43 -11.73 9.11
CA ALA A 63 -7.17 -12.93 9.89
C ALA A 63 -7.46 -14.23 9.13
N THR A 64 -8.36 -14.22 8.15
CA THR A 64 -8.72 -15.41 7.37
C THR A 64 -7.93 -15.58 6.08
N THR A 65 -7.48 -14.48 5.47
CA THR A 65 -6.85 -14.51 4.14
C THR A 65 -5.36 -14.15 4.16
N GLY A 66 -4.91 -13.46 5.20
CA GLY A 66 -3.56 -12.88 5.30
C GLY A 66 -3.35 -11.65 4.40
N ILE A 67 -4.37 -11.21 3.65
CA ILE A 67 -4.29 -10.06 2.75
C ILE A 67 -4.98 -8.85 3.40
N PHE A 68 -4.23 -7.77 3.56
CA PHE A 68 -4.79 -6.50 4.07
C PHE A 68 -5.55 -5.79 2.94
N ASN A 69 -6.82 -5.49 3.17
CA ASN A 69 -7.68 -4.86 2.18
C ASN A 69 -7.67 -3.33 2.32
N PHE A 70 -6.79 -2.64 1.59
CA PHE A 70 -6.83 -1.17 1.53
C PHE A 70 -8.11 -0.62 0.92
N ALA A 71 -8.78 -1.38 0.04
CA ALA A 71 -10.04 -0.97 -0.56
C ALA A 71 -11.25 -1.05 0.38
N HIS A 72 -11.07 -1.54 1.61
CA HIS A 72 -12.18 -1.83 2.54
C HIS A 72 -13.11 -0.62 2.74
N ALA A 73 -12.57 0.55 3.06
CA ALA A 73 -13.36 1.77 3.23
C ALA A 73 -13.92 2.33 1.91
N ALA A 74 -13.18 2.21 0.79
CA ALA A 74 -13.66 2.63 -0.52
C ALA A 74 -14.83 1.75 -1.02
N ILE A 75 -14.82 0.44 -0.71
CA ILE A 75 -15.97 -0.44 -0.94
C ILE A 75 -17.14 0.00 -0.06
N GLY A 76 -16.90 0.36 1.20
CA GLY A 76 -17.92 0.91 2.10
C GLY A 76 -18.52 2.21 1.55
N CYS A 77 -17.70 3.09 1.00
CA CYS A 77 -18.13 4.30 0.30
C CYS A 77 -19.04 3.97 -0.89
N PHE A 78 -18.60 3.10 -1.79
CA PHE A 78 -19.40 2.67 -2.94
C PHE A 78 -20.76 2.10 -2.52
N LEU A 79 -20.79 1.28 -1.47
CA LEU A 79 -22.04 0.72 -0.94
C LEU A 79 -22.93 1.78 -0.27
N ALA A 80 -22.36 2.80 0.39
CA ALA A 80 -23.14 3.92 0.93
C ALA A 80 -23.80 4.74 -0.19
N PHE A 81 -23.09 4.99 -1.31
CA PHE A 81 -23.69 5.63 -2.50
C PHE A 81 -24.74 4.74 -3.17
N THR A 82 -24.53 3.43 -3.21
CA THR A 82 -25.52 2.47 -3.71
C THR A 82 -26.79 2.48 -2.86
N TYR A 83 -26.65 2.49 -1.54
CA TYR A 83 -27.78 2.63 -0.62
C TYR A 83 -28.51 3.97 -0.83
N TRP A 84 -27.78 5.07 -0.99
CA TRP A 84 -28.38 6.37 -1.31
C TRP A 84 -29.16 6.32 -2.63
N GLN A 85 -28.64 5.63 -3.64
CA GLN A 85 -29.31 5.46 -4.93
C GLN A 85 -30.67 4.74 -4.76
N PHE A 86 -30.71 3.68 -3.96
CA PHE A 86 -31.94 2.91 -3.73
C PHE A 86 -32.94 3.65 -2.84
N SER A 87 -32.48 4.15 -1.68
CA SER A 87 -33.36 4.73 -0.67
C SER A 87 -33.79 6.14 -1.00
N VAL A 88 -32.88 7.02 -1.48
CA VAL A 88 -33.18 8.45 -1.70
C VAL A 88 -33.59 8.71 -3.15
N LYS A 89 -32.80 8.22 -4.12
CA LYS A 89 -33.07 8.54 -5.53
C LYS A 89 -34.20 7.71 -6.12
N TRP A 90 -34.29 6.42 -5.79
CA TRP A 90 -35.34 5.52 -6.26
C TRP A 90 -36.54 5.44 -5.30
N GLY A 91 -36.41 5.97 -4.07
CA GLY A 91 -37.51 6.02 -3.09
C GLY A 91 -37.88 4.65 -2.51
N TRP A 92 -36.98 3.66 -2.54
CA TRP A 92 -37.27 2.36 -1.97
C TRP A 92 -37.38 2.45 -0.44
N PRO A 93 -38.21 1.61 0.19
CA PRO A 93 -38.26 1.53 1.64
C PRO A 93 -36.86 1.25 2.23
N THR A 94 -36.55 1.88 3.36
CA THR A 94 -35.25 1.80 4.04
C THR A 94 -34.78 0.36 4.25
N LEU A 95 -35.67 -0.52 4.73
CA LEU A 95 -35.31 -1.92 4.99
C LEU A 95 -34.98 -2.67 3.70
N VAL A 96 -35.74 -2.46 2.62
CA VAL A 96 -35.52 -3.07 1.31
C VAL A 96 -34.18 -2.60 0.74
N SER A 97 -33.88 -1.30 0.84
CA SER A 97 -32.61 -0.71 0.41
C SER A 97 -31.41 -1.27 1.18
N LEU A 98 -31.55 -1.46 2.50
CA LEU A 98 -30.52 -2.09 3.34
C LEU A 98 -30.28 -3.55 2.96
N VAL A 99 -31.34 -4.34 2.81
CA VAL A 99 -31.24 -5.75 2.41
C VAL A 99 -30.63 -5.88 1.02
N ALA A 100 -31.06 -5.07 0.05
CA ALA A 100 -30.51 -5.08 -1.29
C ALA A 100 -29.02 -4.73 -1.28
N THR A 101 -28.62 -3.67 -0.57
CA THR A 101 -27.23 -3.21 -0.55
C THR A 101 -26.33 -4.15 0.25
N LEU A 102 -26.70 -4.48 1.48
CA LEU A 102 -25.85 -5.26 2.39
C LEU A 102 -26.03 -6.76 2.23
N GLY A 103 -27.25 -7.25 1.89
CA GLY A 103 -27.54 -8.68 1.75
C GLY A 103 -27.24 -9.23 0.36
N ILE A 104 -27.25 -8.40 -0.68
CA ILE A 104 -27.05 -8.86 -2.07
C ILE A 104 -25.78 -8.23 -2.66
N VAL A 105 -25.73 -6.89 -2.80
CA VAL A 105 -24.64 -6.22 -3.52
C VAL A 105 -23.28 -6.41 -2.80
N ALA A 106 -23.23 -6.21 -1.49
CA ALA A 106 -22.00 -6.33 -0.73
C ALA A 106 -21.38 -7.75 -0.77
N PRO A 107 -22.14 -8.85 -0.53
CA PRO A 107 -21.63 -10.20 -0.68
C PRO A 107 -21.20 -10.53 -2.11
N LEU A 108 -21.92 -10.07 -3.13
CA LEU A 108 -21.54 -10.27 -4.54
C LEU A 108 -20.19 -9.63 -4.85
N ILE A 109 -19.96 -8.39 -4.38
CA ILE A 109 -18.67 -7.72 -4.53
C ILE A 109 -17.59 -8.51 -3.80
N GLY A 110 -17.80 -8.90 -2.53
CA GLY A 110 -16.82 -9.62 -1.73
C GLY A 110 -16.43 -10.98 -2.35
N ILE A 111 -17.40 -11.79 -2.76
CA ILE A 111 -17.16 -13.08 -3.40
C ILE A 111 -16.52 -12.88 -4.78
N GLY A 112 -16.95 -11.88 -5.53
CA GLY A 112 -16.36 -11.52 -6.83
C GLY A 112 -14.88 -11.16 -6.70
N LEU A 113 -14.53 -10.30 -5.76
CA LEU A 113 -13.14 -9.90 -5.47
C LEU A 113 -12.29 -11.10 -5.05
N ASP A 114 -12.82 -11.97 -4.17
CA ASP A 114 -12.08 -13.17 -3.76
C ASP A 114 -11.79 -14.09 -4.95
N ARG A 115 -12.79 -14.37 -5.80
CA ARG A 115 -12.64 -15.30 -6.90
C ARG A 115 -11.76 -14.77 -8.03
N LEU A 116 -11.95 -13.50 -8.41
CA LEU A 116 -11.30 -12.91 -9.58
C LEU A 116 -9.87 -12.46 -9.29
N ILE A 117 -9.61 -11.89 -8.09
CA ILE A 117 -8.36 -11.20 -7.78
C ILE A 117 -7.62 -11.87 -6.63
N MET A 118 -8.26 -12.01 -5.45
CA MET A 118 -7.54 -12.40 -4.22
C MET A 118 -7.00 -13.83 -4.26
N LYS A 119 -7.67 -14.73 -4.97
CA LYS A 119 -7.20 -16.11 -5.16
C LYS A 119 -5.81 -16.18 -5.80
N ARG A 120 -5.50 -15.24 -6.71
CA ARG A 120 -4.22 -15.15 -7.41
C ARG A 120 -3.14 -14.43 -6.60
N LEU A 121 -3.55 -13.56 -5.68
CA LEU A 121 -2.63 -12.79 -4.84
C LEU A 121 -2.04 -13.58 -3.67
N LYS A 122 -2.57 -14.75 -3.33
CA LYS A 122 -2.15 -15.52 -2.16
C LYS A 122 -0.66 -15.87 -2.16
N ASP A 123 -0.13 -16.17 -3.33
CA ASP A 123 1.27 -16.54 -3.53
C ASP A 123 2.14 -15.38 -4.03
N ALA A 124 1.53 -14.20 -4.23
CA ALA A 124 2.24 -13.00 -4.64
C ALA A 124 3.08 -12.43 -3.50
N SER A 125 4.10 -11.63 -3.85
CA SER A 125 4.88 -10.89 -2.86
C SER A 125 3.99 -9.89 -2.12
N LEU A 126 4.35 -9.57 -0.88
CA LEU A 126 3.59 -8.60 -0.07
C LEU A 126 3.43 -7.25 -0.79
N VAL A 127 4.48 -6.80 -1.49
CA VAL A 127 4.44 -5.54 -2.28
C VAL A 127 3.32 -5.61 -3.32
N VAL A 128 3.21 -6.71 -4.06
CA VAL A 128 2.15 -6.91 -5.06
C VAL A 128 0.78 -6.94 -4.41
N GLN A 129 0.63 -7.63 -3.27
CA GLN A 129 -0.64 -7.66 -2.53
C GLN A 129 -1.09 -6.26 -2.11
N LEU A 130 -0.17 -5.46 -1.56
CA LEU A 130 -0.45 -4.07 -1.15
C LEU A 130 -0.83 -3.21 -2.36
N MET A 131 -0.04 -3.29 -3.45
CA MET A 131 -0.31 -2.48 -4.65
C MET A 131 -1.66 -2.81 -5.28
N VAL A 132 -2.02 -4.09 -5.38
CA VAL A 132 -3.32 -4.49 -5.95
C VAL A 132 -4.48 -4.03 -5.07
N THR A 133 -4.38 -4.12 -3.75
CA THR A 133 -5.45 -3.66 -2.86
C THR A 133 -5.58 -2.13 -2.80
N VAL A 134 -4.48 -1.39 -2.92
CA VAL A 134 -4.48 0.07 -3.14
C VAL A 134 -5.08 0.41 -4.51
N GLY A 135 -4.73 -0.36 -5.55
CA GLY A 135 -5.33 -0.21 -6.87
C GLY A 135 -6.84 -0.42 -6.87
N LEU A 136 -7.33 -1.42 -6.14
CA LEU A 136 -8.76 -1.64 -5.93
C LEU A 136 -9.41 -0.46 -5.20
N MET A 137 -8.74 0.13 -4.21
CA MET A 137 -9.23 1.33 -3.52
C MET A 137 -9.45 2.48 -4.50
N LEU A 138 -8.44 2.80 -5.32
CA LEU A 138 -8.56 3.84 -6.34
C LEU A 138 -9.61 3.50 -7.39
N SER A 139 -9.75 2.23 -7.79
CA SER A 139 -10.79 1.78 -8.72
C SER A 139 -12.19 2.00 -8.15
N PHE A 140 -12.45 1.63 -6.90
CA PHE A 140 -13.76 1.87 -6.28
C PHE A 140 -14.06 3.35 -6.09
N MET A 141 -13.05 4.17 -5.72
CA MET A 141 -13.21 5.64 -5.69
C MET A 141 -13.55 6.18 -7.08
N GLY A 142 -12.78 5.79 -8.11
CA GLY A 142 -13.01 6.22 -9.49
C GLY A 142 -14.38 5.78 -10.03
N ILE A 143 -14.79 4.54 -9.80
CA ILE A 143 -16.12 4.03 -10.17
C ILE A 143 -17.22 4.85 -9.47
N THR A 144 -17.05 5.14 -8.18
CA THR A 144 -18.01 5.94 -7.43
C THR A 144 -18.15 7.35 -8.00
N LEU A 145 -17.03 8.04 -8.25
CA LEU A 145 -17.01 9.39 -8.85
C LEU A 145 -17.55 9.41 -10.27
N THR A 146 -17.42 8.33 -11.01
CA THR A 146 -17.95 8.21 -12.38
C THR A 146 -19.46 8.06 -12.38
N ILE A 147 -20.01 7.18 -11.55
CA ILE A 147 -21.45 6.90 -11.46
C ILE A 147 -22.16 8.09 -10.82
N TRP A 148 -21.60 8.61 -9.76
CA TRP A 148 -22.14 9.73 -8.99
C TRP A 148 -21.24 10.96 -9.06
N LYS A 149 -21.29 11.68 -10.18
CA LYS A 149 -20.45 12.88 -10.43
C LYS A 149 -20.48 13.84 -9.23
N PRO A 150 -19.32 14.40 -8.79
CA PRO A 150 -19.22 15.24 -7.60
C PRO A 150 -19.87 16.64 -7.75
N THR A 151 -20.32 16.99 -8.95
CA THR A 151 -20.96 18.28 -9.24
C THR A 151 -22.23 18.57 -8.43
N LYS A 152 -22.87 17.54 -7.86
CA LYS A 152 -24.04 17.67 -7.00
C LYS A 152 -23.72 17.14 -5.60
N ALA A 153 -23.85 18.00 -4.60
CA ALA A 153 -23.78 17.58 -3.21
C ALA A 153 -24.89 16.58 -2.92
N ARG A 154 -24.54 15.49 -2.23
CA ARG A 154 -25.47 14.44 -1.81
C ARG A 154 -25.40 14.27 -0.30
N SER A 155 -26.55 14.20 0.32
CA SER A 155 -26.68 13.90 1.74
C SER A 155 -27.52 12.67 1.93
N LEU A 156 -27.17 11.88 2.92
CA LEU A 156 -27.99 10.77 3.38
C LEU A 156 -28.75 11.24 4.62
N PRO A 157 -30.11 11.14 4.65
CA PRO A 157 -30.87 11.52 5.82
C PRO A 157 -30.55 10.60 7.01
N GLN A 158 -30.56 11.14 8.22
CA GLN A 158 -30.48 10.36 9.45
C GLN A 158 -31.70 9.46 9.59
N PHE A 159 -31.49 8.28 10.17
CA PHE A 159 -32.62 7.40 10.51
C PHE A 159 -33.52 8.07 11.55
N PHE A 160 -34.81 8.06 11.33
CA PHE A 160 -35.84 8.69 12.19
C PHE A 160 -35.57 10.18 12.45
N ARG A 161 -35.23 10.95 11.41
CA ARG A 161 -34.89 12.37 11.47
C ARG A 161 -35.98 13.24 12.13
N ASP A 162 -37.26 12.91 11.91
CA ASP A 162 -38.40 13.71 12.33
C ASP A 162 -38.82 13.44 13.77
N THR A 163 -38.14 12.53 14.47
CA THR A 163 -38.44 12.21 15.87
C THR A 163 -37.35 12.78 16.79
N SER A 164 -37.80 13.42 17.88
CA SER A 164 -36.90 13.87 18.94
C SER A 164 -36.18 12.67 19.55
N GLY A 165 -34.83 12.77 19.67
CA GLY A 165 -34.02 11.73 20.31
C GLY A 165 -34.31 11.61 21.82
N VAL A 166 -33.49 10.77 22.47
CA VAL A 166 -33.53 10.59 23.93
C VAL A 166 -32.71 11.70 24.59
N LYS A 167 -33.32 12.39 25.56
CA LYS A 167 -32.64 13.39 26.38
C LYS A 167 -31.81 12.69 27.45
N ILE A 168 -30.47 12.95 27.44
CA ILE A 168 -29.54 12.50 28.46
C ILE A 168 -28.99 13.75 29.15
N GLY A 169 -29.57 14.12 30.28
CA GLY A 169 -29.34 15.43 30.88
C GLY A 169 -29.81 16.54 29.94
N ASP A 170 -28.99 17.53 29.65
CA ASP A 170 -29.26 18.65 28.74
C ASP A 170 -28.96 18.35 27.27
N VAL A 171 -28.56 17.13 26.95
CA VAL A 171 -28.13 16.73 25.61
C VAL A 171 -29.12 15.78 24.96
N THR A 172 -29.53 16.06 23.73
CA THR A 172 -30.41 15.16 22.97
C THR A 172 -29.57 14.23 22.08
N ALA A 173 -29.54 12.94 22.41
CA ALA A 173 -28.99 11.89 21.55
C ALA A 173 -29.99 11.55 20.45
N THR A 174 -29.64 11.79 19.18
CA THR A 174 -30.52 11.47 18.04
C THR A 174 -30.75 9.96 17.94
N TRP A 175 -31.93 9.55 17.47
CA TRP A 175 -32.19 8.13 17.21
C TRP A 175 -31.18 7.48 16.31
N HIS A 176 -30.65 8.20 15.32
CA HIS A 176 -29.58 7.70 14.46
C HIS A 176 -28.34 7.25 15.24
N ARG A 177 -27.90 8.03 16.23
CA ARG A 177 -26.74 7.69 17.08
C ARG A 177 -27.02 6.49 17.99
N ILE A 178 -28.22 6.42 18.55
CA ILE A 178 -28.65 5.29 19.39
C ILE A 178 -28.65 3.99 18.57
N ILE A 179 -29.24 4.02 17.37
CA ILE A 179 -29.28 2.89 16.43
C ILE A 179 -27.88 2.50 16.04
N THR A 180 -27.00 3.46 15.75
CA THR A 180 -25.61 3.21 15.41
C THR A 180 -24.90 2.42 16.50
N VAL A 181 -25.04 2.82 17.76
CA VAL A 181 -24.44 2.11 18.90
C VAL A 181 -25.05 0.71 19.07
N ALA A 182 -26.37 0.59 18.96
CA ALA A 182 -27.06 -0.70 19.07
C ALA A 182 -26.62 -1.66 17.95
N VAL A 183 -26.52 -1.17 16.71
CA VAL A 183 -26.03 -1.94 15.56
C VAL A 183 -24.54 -2.32 15.74
N ALA A 184 -23.71 -1.42 16.25
CA ALA A 184 -22.30 -1.72 16.51
C ALA A 184 -22.14 -2.86 17.54
N ILE A 185 -22.90 -2.82 18.62
CA ILE A 185 -22.94 -3.89 19.63
C ILE A 185 -23.47 -5.19 19.00
N GLY A 186 -24.56 -5.12 18.24
CA GLY A 186 -25.15 -6.27 17.55
C GLY A 186 -24.18 -6.93 16.59
N ILE A 187 -23.46 -6.16 15.75
CA ILE A 187 -22.43 -6.67 14.84
C ILE A 187 -21.24 -7.26 15.60
N ALA A 188 -20.79 -6.60 16.68
CA ALA A 188 -19.71 -7.13 17.52
C ALA A 188 -20.06 -8.52 18.11
N LEU A 189 -21.29 -8.65 18.63
CA LEU A 189 -21.80 -9.92 19.17
C LEU A 189 -22.00 -10.96 18.07
N LEU A 190 -22.54 -10.56 16.91
CA LEU A 190 -22.73 -11.43 15.76
C LEU A 190 -21.40 -11.98 15.24
N LEU A 191 -20.40 -11.11 15.02
CA LEU A 191 -19.06 -11.54 14.56
C LEU A 191 -18.39 -12.43 15.61
N ARG A 192 -18.52 -12.11 16.89
CA ARG A 192 -18.01 -12.97 17.98
C ARG A 192 -18.69 -14.33 17.96
N TRP A 193 -20.03 -14.38 17.88
CA TRP A 193 -20.76 -15.64 17.80
C TRP A 193 -20.37 -16.44 16.58
N LEU A 194 -20.33 -15.79 15.39
CA LEU A 194 -19.95 -16.42 14.13
C LEU A 194 -18.54 -17.05 14.21
N LEU A 195 -17.53 -16.30 14.70
CA LEU A 195 -16.16 -16.76 14.75
C LEU A 195 -15.91 -17.85 15.80
N TYR A 196 -16.62 -17.81 16.94
CA TYR A 196 -16.29 -18.71 18.07
C TYR A 196 -17.30 -19.85 18.30
N ARG A 197 -18.54 -19.73 17.75
CA ARG A 197 -19.60 -20.70 18.00
C ARG A 197 -20.08 -21.45 16.75
N THR A 198 -19.71 -21.01 15.51
CA THR A 198 -20.17 -21.66 14.29
C THR A 198 -19.08 -22.54 13.67
N ARG A 199 -19.50 -23.56 12.88
CA ARG A 199 -18.58 -24.41 12.08
C ARG A 199 -17.77 -23.59 11.11
N LEU A 200 -18.37 -22.54 10.51
CA LEU A 200 -17.69 -21.63 9.60
C LEU A 200 -16.54 -20.89 10.32
N GLY A 201 -16.79 -20.35 11.52
CA GLY A 201 -15.77 -19.65 12.29
C GLY A 201 -14.63 -20.59 12.76
N ILE A 202 -14.94 -21.83 13.10
CA ILE A 202 -13.90 -22.85 13.40
C ILE A 202 -13.06 -23.10 12.16
N SER A 203 -13.69 -23.29 10.99
CA SER A 203 -12.99 -23.46 9.71
C SER A 203 -12.15 -22.24 9.35
N MET A 204 -12.65 -21.01 9.59
CA MET A 204 -11.91 -19.77 9.40
C MET A 204 -10.62 -19.76 10.21
N ARG A 205 -10.67 -20.10 11.48
CA ARG A 205 -9.48 -20.15 12.36
C ARG A 205 -8.51 -21.26 11.95
N ALA A 206 -9.01 -22.45 11.62
CA ALA A 206 -8.18 -23.56 11.17
C ALA A 206 -7.42 -23.22 9.87
N VAL A 207 -8.07 -22.53 8.92
CA VAL A 207 -7.44 -22.08 7.65
C VAL A 207 -6.35 -21.04 7.89
N VAL A 208 -6.47 -20.22 8.95
CA VAL A 208 -5.44 -19.23 9.36
C VAL A 208 -4.17 -19.94 9.85
N ASP A 209 -4.33 -20.97 10.70
CA ASP A 209 -3.19 -21.68 11.28
C ASP A 209 -2.45 -22.51 10.23
N SER A 210 -3.17 -23.31 9.46
CA SER A 210 -2.60 -24.07 8.34
C SER A 210 -3.67 -24.41 7.31
N ARG A 211 -3.53 -23.80 6.14
CA ARG A 211 -4.47 -23.97 5.02
C ARG A 211 -4.49 -25.41 4.48
N SER A 212 -3.31 -26.04 4.38
CA SER A 212 -3.15 -27.40 3.89
C SER A 212 -3.78 -28.40 4.86
N LEU A 213 -3.47 -28.28 6.15
CA LEU A 213 -4.02 -29.15 7.20
C LEU A 213 -5.54 -28.96 7.33
N ALA A 214 -6.05 -27.74 7.29
CA ALA A 214 -7.48 -27.47 7.31
C ALA A 214 -8.21 -28.10 6.11
N GLY A 215 -7.56 -28.14 4.93
CA GLY A 215 -8.09 -28.85 3.75
C GLY A 215 -8.24 -30.34 3.96
N LEU A 216 -7.27 -30.97 4.63
CA LEU A 216 -7.30 -32.40 4.94
C LEU A 216 -8.39 -32.75 5.97
N THR A 217 -8.78 -31.84 6.85
CA THR A 217 -9.88 -32.02 7.82
C THR A 217 -11.27 -31.70 7.26
N GLY A 218 -11.39 -31.52 5.94
CA GLY A 218 -12.67 -31.26 5.26
C GLY A 218 -13.11 -29.81 5.19
N ALA A 219 -12.33 -28.85 5.73
CA ALA A 219 -12.59 -27.44 5.51
C ALA A 219 -12.34 -27.07 4.04
N LYS A 220 -13.22 -26.25 3.45
CA LYS A 220 -13.05 -25.74 2.08
C LYS A 220 -12.47 -24.33 2.10
N PRO A 221 -11.12 -24.14 1.96
CA PRO A 221 -10.47 -22.82 2.13
C PRO A 221 -10.99 -21.75 1.16
N SER A 222 -11.50 -22.15 -0.01
CA SER A 222 -12.08 -21.22 -0.98
C SER A 222 -13.41 -20.63 -0.52
N ILE A 223 -14.26 -21.45 0.14
CA ILE A 223 -15.53 -20.97 0.70
C ILE A 223 -15.26 -20.06 1.90
N VAL A 224 -14.32 -20.46 2.76
CA VAL A 224 -13.90 -19.65 3.91
C VAL A 224 -13.41 -18.27 3.48
N SER A 225 -12.55 -18.20 2.46
CA SER A 225 -12.04 -16.94 1.92
C SER A 225 -13.18 -16.07 1.35
N GLY A 226 -14.02 -16.62 0.48
CA GLY A 226 -15.13 -15.88 -0.14
C GLY A 226 -16.15 -15.35 0.88
N THR A 227 -16.48 -16.15 1.91
CA THR A 227 -17.38 -15.70 2.98
C THR A 227 -16.75 -14.61 3.85
N SER A 228 -15.44 -14.67 4.11
CA SER A 228 -14.72 -13.62 4.84
C SER A 228 -14.71 -12.29 4.08
N TRP A 229 -14.50 -12.33 2.76
CA TRP A 229 -14.58 -11.14 1.91
C TRP A 229 -16.01 -10.58 1.84
N ALA A 230 -17.02 -11.45 1.75
CA ALA A 230 -18.43 -11.04 1.79
C ALA A 230 -18.77 -10.33 3.11
N LEU A 231 -18.41 -10.91 4.25
CA LEU A 231 -18.60 -10.30 5.57
C LEU A 231 -17.87 -8.97 5.71
N GLY A 232 -16.61 -8.90 5.20
CA GLY A 232 -15.86 -7.66 5.17
C GLY A 232 -16.57 -6.56 4.37
N CYS A 233 -17.05 -6.87 3.17
CA CYS A 233 -17.80 -5.90 2.36
C CYS A 233 -19.14 -5.48 3.03
N MET A 234 -19.84 -6.41 3.67
CA MET A 234 -21.08 -6.09 4.39
C MET A 234 -20.82 -5.13 5.56
N THR A 235 -19.79 -5.39 6.37
CA THR A 235 -19.42 -4.51 7.50
C THR A 235 -18.89 -3.17 7.03
N ALA A 236 -18.11 -3.12 5.94
CA ALA A 236 -17.67 -1.88 5.33
C ALA A 236 -18.84 -1.03 4.81
N GLY A 237 -19.78 -1.66 4.10
CA GLY A 237 -20.98 -1.01 3.60
C GLY A 237 -21.87 -0.48 4.74
N LEU A 238 -22.06 -1.28 5.78
CA LEU A 238 -22.81 -0.87 6.95
C LEU A 238 -22.19 0.34 7.66
N ALA A 239 -20.86 0.32 7.88
CA ALA A 239 -20.15 1.45 8.45
C ALA A 239 -20.25 2.70 7.56
N GLY A 240 -20.13 2.55 6.24
CA GLY A 240 -20.30 3.63 5.27
C GLY A 240 -21.69 4.26 5.30
N ILE A 241 -22.75 3.44 5.40
CA ILE A 241 -24.14 3.90 5.49
C ILE A 241 -24.39 4.65 6.83
N LEU A 242 -23.84 4.15 7.93
CA LEU A 242 -24.02 4.75 9.25
C LEU A 242 -23.26 6.07 9.43
N ILE A 243 -22.08 6.23 8.80
CA ILE A 243 -21.28 7.45 8.94
C ILE A 243 -21.71 8.55 7.95
N ALA A 244 -22.24 8.20 6.80
CA ALA A 244 -22.59 9.15 5.75
C ALA A 244 -23.53 10.30 6.17
N PRO A 245 -24.51 10.12 7.07
CA PRO A 245 -25.33 11.22 7.59
C PRO A 245 -24.55 12.25 8.43
N GLU A 246 -23.44 11.85 9.06
CA GLU A 246 -22.62 12.72 9.91
C GLU A 246 -21.52 13.46 9.11
N THR A 247 -20.95 12.80 8.07
CA THR A 247 -19.79 13.34 7.30
C THR A 247 -20.13 13.77 5.88
N GLY A 248 -21.37 13.50 5.42
CA GLY A 248 -21.77 13.65 4.04
C GLY A 248 -21.28 12.51 3.13
N LEU A 249 -21.86 12.42 1.94
CA LEU A 249 -21.45 11.49 0.89
C LEU A 249 -20.33 12.12 0.05
N VAL A 250 -19.13 12.22 0.64
CA VAL A 250 -17.90 12.69 -0.01
C VAL A 250 -16.94 11.51 -0.14
N VAL A 251 -16.53 11.22 -1.37
CA VAL A 251 -15.76 9.98 -1.67
C VAL A 251 -14.43 9.96 -0.93
N GLU A 252 -13.71 11.09 -0.91
CA GLU A 252 -12.42 11.21 -0.23
C GLU A 252 -12.55 10.95 1.28
N ASN A 253 -13.52 11.59 1.94
CA ASN A 253 -13.72 11.47 3.39
C ASN A 253 -14.08 10.04 3.79
N LEU A 254 -14.96 9.39 3.02
CA LEU A 254 -15.37 8.01 3.28
C LEU A 254 -14.26 7.01 2.99
N ALA A 255 -13.43 7.24 1.96
CA ALA A 255 -12.29 6.39 1.67
C ALA A 255 -11.17 6.52 2.73
N LEU A 256 -10.96 7.71 3.32
CA LEU A 256 -9.99 7.94 4.41
C LEU A 256 -10.30 7.17 5.69
N LEU A 257 -11.51 6.64 5.84
CA LEU A 257 -11.85 5.74 6.96
C LEU A 257 -10.99 4.47 7.00
N ILE A 258 -10.25 4.17 5.93
CA ILE A 258 -9.25 3.08 5.94
C ILE A 258 -8.14 3.35 6.98
N VAL A 259 -7.75 4.62 7.19
CA VAL A 259 -6.75 4.99 8.22
C VAL A 259 -7.29 4.70 9.61
N VAL A 260 -8.57 5.03 9.84
CA VAL A 260 -9.26 4.75 11.10
C VAL A 260 -9.37 3.24 11.36
N ALA A 261 -9.81 2.49 10.33
CA ALA A 261 -9.92 1.03 10.42
C ALA A 261 -8.56 0.37 10.68
N ALA A 262 -7.52 0.86 10.00
CA ALA A 262 -6.15 0.40 10.19
C ALA A 262 -5.63 0.71 11.60
N ALA A 263 -5.95 1.89 12.16
CA ALA A 263 -5.56 2.27 13.52
C ALA A 263 -6.18 1.34 14.56
N ALA A 264 -7.49 1.10 14.47
CA ALA A 264 -8.19 0.18 15.38
C ALA A 264 -7.71 -1.27 15.19
N ALA A 265 -7.46 -1.70 13.95
CA ALA A 265 -6.93 -3.02 13.64
C ALA A 265 -5.45 -3.19 14.11
N ALA A 266 -4.65 -2.13 14.09
CA ALA A 266 -3.29 -2.13 14.62
C ALA A 266 -3.28 -2.30 16.15
N ILE A 267 -4.16 -1.62 16.88
CA ILE A 267 -4.34 -1.85 18.33
C ILE A 267 -4.69 -3.31 18.60
N ALA A 268 -5.48 -3.94 17.75
CA ALA A 268 -5.86 -5.35 17.80
C ALA A 268 -4.78 -6.29 17.27
N GLN A 269 -3.63 -5.79 16.83
CA GLN A 269 -2.56 -6.55 16.15
C GLN A 269 -3.09 -7.37 14.95
N LEU A 270 -4.17 -6.93 14.31
CA LEU A 270 -4.86 -7.60 13.20
C LEU A 270 -5.35 -9.04 13.53
N LYS A 271 -5.40 -9.41 14.81
CA LYS A 271 -5.72 -10.78 15.27
C LYS A 271 -6.94 -10.84 16.16
N SER A 272 -7.20 -9.83 16.97
CA SER A 272 -8.19 -9.85 18.04
C SER A 272 -9.38 -8.96 17.75
N LEU A 273 -10.56 -9.57 17.51
CA LEU A 273 -11.80 -8.83 17.29
C LEU A 273 -12.20 -7.94 18.49
N PRO A 274 -12.13 -8.40 19.76
CA PRO A 274 -12.46 -7.54 20.91
C PRO A 274 -11.57 -6.29 21.00
N TRP A 275 -10.27 -6.43 20.73
CA TRP A 275 -9.35 -5.29 20.72
C TRP A 275 -9.58 -4.34 19.55
N ALA A 276 -10.04 -4.84 18.39
CA ALA A 276 -10.43 -3.99 17.27
C ALA A 276 -11.65 -3.12 17.61
N ILE A 277 -12.63 -3.68 18.30
CA ILE A 277 -13.81 -2.97 18.79
C ILE A 277 -13.40 -1.91 19.81
N ALA A 278 -12.59 -2.28 20.80
CA ALA A 278 -12.06 -1.33 21.79
C ALA A 278 -11.24 -0.21 21.13
N GLY A 279 -10.40 -0.55 20.13
CA GLY A 279 -9.62 0.41 19.36
C GLY A 279 -10.50 1.40 18.61
N GLY A 280 -11.58 0.93 17.97
CA GLY A 280 -12.56 1.80 17.32
C GLY A 280 -13.22 2.78 18.29
N LEU A 281 -13.62 2.31 19.48
CA LEU A 281 -14.21 3.14 20.53
C LEU A 281 -13.21 4.19 21.04
N ILE A 282 -11.96 3.80 21.31
CA ILE A 282 -10.89 4.71 21.74
C ILE A 282 -10.67 5.82 20.71
N ILE A 283 -10.60 5.47 19.43
CA ILE A 283 -10.39 6.45 18.35
C ILE A 283 -11.60 7.40 18.24
N GLY A 284 -12.82 6.86 18.30
CA GLY A 284 -14.05 7.67 18.23
C GLY A 284 -14.14 8.68 19.38
N LEU A 285 -13.87 8.23 20.61
CA LEU A 285 -13.82 9.10 21.77
C LEU A 285 -12.71 10.15 21.64
N ALA A 286 -11.48 9.73 21.30
CA ALA A 286 -10.37 10.65 21.15
C ALA A 286 -10.65 11.72 20.10
N LYS A 287 -11.24 11.36 18.95
CA LYS A 287 -11.64 12.31 17.90
C LYS A 287 -12.70 13.30 18.40
N ALA A 288 -13.72 12.82 19.09
CA ALA A 288 -14.79 13.67 19.61
C ALA A 288 -14.28 14.66 20.66
N PHE A 289 -13.48 14.20 21.62
CA PHE A 289 -12.88 15.08 22.62
C PHE A 289 -11.91 16.09 22.01
N THR A 290 -11.04 15.66 21.10
CA THR A 290 -10.08 16.56 20.42
C THR A 290 -10.81 17.62 19.61
N GLY A 291 -11.91 17.28 18.96
CA GLY A 291 -12.73 18.21 18.17
C GLY A 291 -13.23 19.41 18.98
N VAL A 292 -13.38 19.25 20.28
CA VAL A 292 -13.84 20.34 21.15
C VAL A 292 -12.68 21.14 21.71
N PHE A 293 -11.68 20.43 22.22
CA PHE A 293 -10.59 21.09 22.94
C PHE A 293 -9.57 21.75 22.03
N LEU A 294 -9.44 21.33 20.78
CA LEU A 294 -8.54 21.95 19.81
C LEU A 294 -9.24 22.85 18.78
N SER A 295 -10.56 22.73 18.57
CA SER A 295 -11.27 23.55 17.59
C SER A 295 -11.50 25.01 18.02
N PHE A 296 -11.24 25.38 19.28
CA PHE A 296 -11.33 26.76 19.75
C PHE A 296 -10.23 27.66 19.17
N ASP A 297 -9.09 27.07 18.83
CA ASP A 297 -8.06 27.76 18.07
C ASP A 297 -8.20 27.43 16.58
N GLN A 298 -8.45 28.42 15.74
CA GLN A 298 -8.58 28.28 14.29
C GLN A 298 -7.36 27.59 13.67
N ASN A 299 -6.20 27.71 14.29
CA ASN A 299 -4.97 27.07 13.83
C ASN A 299 -5.01 25.54 13.89
N TRP A 300 -5.83 24.96 14.79
CA TRP A 300 -5.91 23.53 15.04
C TRP A 300 -7.24 22.89 14.60
N SER A 301 -8.02 23.59 13.78
CA SER A 301 -9.37 23.15 13.35
C SER A 301 -9.36 21.77 12.65
N TYR A 302 -8.28 21.39 11.98
CA TYR A 302 -8.15 20.09 11.31
C TYR A 302 -7.49 18.99 12.18
N ALA A 303 -6.98 19.33 13.36
CA ALA A 303 -6.29 18.37 14.24
C ALA A 303 -7.15 17.16 14.64
N PRO A 304 -8.47 17.28 14.91
CA PRO A 304 -9.33 16.12 15.20
C PRO A 304 -9.34 15.07 14.09
N GLU A 305 -9.16 15.47 12.83
CA GLU A 305 -9.09 14.54 11.71
C GLU A 305 -7.79 13.75 11.65
N ALA A 306 -6.69 14.28 12.23
CA ALA A 306 -5.41 13.62 12.32
C ALA A 306 -5.31 12.59 13.44
N ILE A 307 -6.22 12.60 14.42
CA ILE A 307 -6.17 11.71 15.59
C ILE A 307 -6.06 10.22 15.22
N PRO A 308 -6.82 9.69 14.26
CA PRO A 308 -6.68 8.29 13.86
C PRO A 308 -5.26 7.97 13.34
N ALA A 309 -4.66 8.90 12.58
CA ALA A 309 -3.31 8.73 12.06
C ALA A 309 -2.25 8.76 13.18
N VAL A 310 -2.41 9.67 14.15
CA VAL A 310 -1.53 9.74 15.34
C VAL A 310 -1.63 8.45 16.15
N ILE A 311 -2.82 7.98 16.41
CA ILE A 311 -3.05 6.73 17.15
C ILE A 311 -2.46 5.53 16.38
N LEU A 312 -2.65 5.48 15.06
CA LEU A 312 -2.06 4.44 14.21
C LEU A 312 -0.54 4.45 14.32
N PHE A 313 0.07 5.61 14.19
CA PHE A 313 1.53 5.75 14.25
C PHE A 313 2.07 5.32 15.63
N ILE A 314 1.45 5.78 16.72
CA ILE A 314 1.80 5.40 18.09
C ILE A 314 1.60 3.90 18.30
N ALA A 315 0.44 3.34 17.92
CA ALA A 315 0.16 1.92 18.08
C ALA A 315 1.22 1.07 17.37
N LEU A 316 1.64 1.46 16.16
CA LEU A 316 2.65 0.76 15.39
C LEU A 316 4.05 0.86 16.00
N LEU A 317 4.41 1.98 16.64
CA LEU A 317 5.69 2.10 17.36
C LEU A 317 5.82 1.14 18.53
N PHE A 318 4.70 0.83 19.21
CA PHE A 318 4.67 -0.05 20.39
C PHE A 318 4.31 -1.50 20.07
N LEU A 319 4.00 -1.83 18.81
CA LEU A 319 3.75 -3.21 18.42
C LEU A 319 4.99 -4.08 18.69
N PRO A 320 4.81 -5.25 19.35
CA PRO A 320 5.92 -6.19 19.51
C PRO A 320 6.42 -6.62 18.14
N GLN A 321 7.75 -6.63 17.97
CA GLN A 321 8.39 -7.10 16.74
C GLN A 321 7.82 -8.47 16.36
N ALA A 322 7.21 -8.57 15.19
CA ALA A 322 6.88 -9.86 14.62
C ALA A 322 8.18 -10.68 14.57
N ARG A 323 8.17 -11.87 15.20
CA ARG A 323 9.25 -12.83 15.07
C ARG A 323 9.56 -12.93 13.59
N LEU A 324 10.86 -12.92 13.24
CA LEU A 324 11.34 -13.10 11.89
C LEU A 324 10.58 -14.29 11.27
N GLU A 325 9.51 -14.01 10.56
CA GLU A 325 8.95 -15.00 9.67
C GLU A 325 10.07 -15.30 8.70
N THR A 326 10.62 -16.48 8.79
CA THR A 326 11.45 -17.06 7.76
C THR A 326 10.56 -17.16 6.52
N GLY A 327 10.45 -16.03 5.81
CA GLY A 327 9.74 -15.99 4.55
C GLY A 327 10.36 -17.07 3.68
N LYS A 328 9.53 -17.85 3.01
CA LYS A 328 9.97 -18.83 2.03
C LYS A 328 10.95 -18.11 1.11
N VAL A 329 12.23 -18.47 1.21
CA VAL A 329 13.27 -17.93 0.34
C VAL A 329 12.87 -18.33 -1.08
N ARG A 330 12.29 -17.42 -1.82
CA ARG A 330 12.07 -17.63 -3.25
C ARG A 330 13.42 -17.43 -3.91
N LEU A 331 14.07 -18.54 -4.21
CA LEU A 331 15.23 -18.57 -5.08
C LEU A 331 14.79 -18.24 -6.52
N THR A 332 14.39 -17.01 -6.77
CA THR A 332 14.28 -16.52 -8.13
C THR A 332 15.70 -16.20 -8.58
N LYS A 333 16.28 -17.05 -9.41
CA LYS A 333 17.50 -16.77 -10.18
C LYS A 333 17.21 -15.59 -11.12
N ARG A 334 17.30 -14.36 -10.58
CA ARG A 334 17.20 -13.14 -11.39
C ARG A 334 18.61 -12.64 -11.68
N THR A 335 19.12 -12.94 -12.84
CA THR A 335 20.28 -12.24 -13.41
C THR A 335 19.80 -10.92 -13.99
N GLU A 336 19.64 -9.89 -13.13
CA GLU A 336 19.40 -8.54 -13.63
C GLU A 336 20.70 -8.00 -14.23
N ARG A 337 20.70 -7.71 -15.53
CA ARG A 337 21.84 -7.06 -16.18
C ARG A 337 21.98 -5.63 -15.65
N LEU A 338 23.15 -5.29 -15.15
CA LEU A 338 23.50 -3.92 -14.77
C LEU A 338 23.73 -3.08 -16.02
N THR A 339 22.99 -1.98 -16.16
CA THR A 339 23.17 -1.01 -17.27
C THR A 339 24.60 -0.47 -17.28
N LYS A 340 25.27 -0.43 -18.44
CA LYS A 340 26.58 0.20 -18.57
C LYS A 340 26.46 1.72 -18.40
N PRO A 341 27.51 2.45 -17.93
CA PRO A 341 27.43 3.90 -17.72
C PRO A 341 27.01 4.68 -18.97
N TRP A 342 27.49 4.28 -20.14
CA TRP A 342 27.12 4.91 -21.41
C TRP A 342 25.65 4.62 -21.79
N GLU A 343 25.12 3.41 -21.47
CA GLU A 343 23.70 3.07 -21.66
C GLU A 343 22.81 3.94 -20.76
N ALA A 344 23.26 4.21 -19.52
CA ALA A 344 22.56 5.10 -18.58
C ALA A 344 22.56 6.54 -19.10
N LEU A 345 23.69 7.04 -19.60
CA LEU A 345 23.80 8.36 -20.22
C LEU A 345 22.90 8.47 -21.45
N LEU A 346 22.99 7.48 -22.36
CA LEU A 346 22.17 7.44 -23.56
C LEU A 346 20.67 7.42 -23.22
N GLY A 347 20.25 6.57 -22.29
CA GLY A 347 18.87 6.48 -21.85
C GLY A 347 18.36 7.79 -21.26
N SER A 348 19.17 8.46 -20.43
CA SER A 348 18.84 9.78 -19.88
C SER A 348 18.78 10.86 -20.95
N ALA A 349 19.72 10.84 -21.91
CA ALA A 349 19.72 11.77 -23.04
C ALA A 349 18.50 11.59 -23.96
N VAL A 350 18.12 10.34 -24.23
CA VAL A 350 16.92 10.04 -25.02
C VAL A 350 15.66 10.58 -24.34
N VAL A 351 15.50 10.36 -23.04
CA VAL A 351 14.35 10.90 -22.28
C VAL A 351 14.37 12.43 -22.33
N PHE A 352 15.52 13.06 -22.12
CA PHE A 352 15.65 14.51 -22.21
C PHE A 352 15.27 15.06 -23.59
N LEU A 353 15.74 14.41 -24.67
CA LEU A 353 15.40 14.81 -26.04
C LEU A 353 13.92 14.64 -26.34
N ILE A 354 13.30 13.52 -25.90
CA ILE A 354 11.85 13.29 -26.07
C ILE A 354 11.05 14.42 -25.44
N VAL A 355 11.34 14.76 -24.17
CA VAL A 355 10.61 15.82 -23.47
C VAL A 355 10.88 17.19 -24.08
N THR A 356 12.13 17.48 -24.50
CA THR A 356 12.51 18.74 -25.13
C THR A 356 11.82 18.90 -26.50
N PHE A 357 11.83 17.86 -27.34
CA PHE A 357 11.15 17.89 -28.63
C PHE A 357 9.65 18.00 -28.50
N TRP A 358 9.09 17.34 -27.48
CA TRP A 358 7.68 17.51 -27.14
C TRP A 358 7.38 18.95 -26.73
N ALA A 359 8.17 19.54 -25.83
CA ALA A 359 7.98 20.92 -25.37
C ALA A 359 8.10 21.94 -26.51
N LYS A 360 8.99 21.69 -27.48
CA LYS A 360 9.16 22.52 -28.69
C LYS A 360 8.09 22.28 -29.77
N GLY A 361 7.17 21.32 -29.56
CA GLY A 361 6.13 21.01 -30.51
C GLY A 361 6.56 20.17 -31.72
N TRP A 362 7.75 19.58 -31.68
CA TRP A 362 8.27 18.77 -32.80
C TRP A 362 7.73 17.35 -32.79
N ILE A 363 7.25 16.89 -31.68
CA ILE A 363 6.63 15.56 -31.50
C ILE A 363 5.16 15.77 -31.16
N PRO A 364 4.19 15.29 -31.99
CA PRO A 364 2.79 15.29 -31.63
C PRO A 364 2.51 14.22 -30.61
N TRP A 365 2.41 14.58 -29.36
CA TRP A 365 2.08 13.66 -28.28
C TRP A 365 1.16 14.35 -27.27
N PHE A 366 0.41 13.56 -26.53
CA PHE A 366 -0.51 14.06 -25.51
C PHE A 366 -1.61 15.00 -26.02
N GLY A 367 -2.24 14.65 -27.18
CA GLY A 367 -3.37 15.40 -27.72
C GLY A 367 -3.03 16.72 -28.39
N ALA A 368 -1.76 17.13 -28.40
CA ALA A 368 -1.32 18.33 -29.04
C ALA A 368 -0.72 18.03 -30.44
N ASN A 369 -1.15 18.74 -31.45
CA ASN A 369 -0.66 18.65 -32.82
C ASN A 369 0.80 19.17 -32.95
N PHE A 370 1.42 19.04 -34.15
CA PHE A 370 2.67 19.73 -34.44
C PHE A 370 2.50 21.22 -34.28
N GLY A 371 3.49 21.90 -33.70
CA GLY A 371 3.47 23.36 -33.53
C GLY A 371 3.67 23.76 -32.05
N GLU A 372 3.55 25.07 -31.80
CA GLU A 372 3.74 25.60 -30.44
C GLU A 372 2.75 25.01 -29.45
N ARG A 373 3.28 24.62 -28.29
CA ARG A 373 2.46 24.10 -27.19
C ARG A 373 1.75 25.23 -26.47
N SER A 374 0.46 25.05 -26.23
CA SER A 374 -0.27 25.97 -25.36
C SER A 374 0.28 25.98 -23.95
N ASP A 375 0.17 27.08 -23.25
CA ASP A 375 0.58 27.21 -21.85
C ASP A 375 -0.07 26.19 -20.93
N VAL A 376 -1.29 25.75 -21.24
CA VAL A 376 -1.99 24.68 -20.48
C VAL A 376 -1.25 23.36 -20.59
N TRP A 377 -0.82 22.98 -21.80
CA TRP A 377 -0.07 21.72 -22.01
C TRP A 377 1.32 21.79 -21.40
N LEU A 378 2.02 22.91 -21.50
CA LEU A 378 3.31 23.12 -20.88
C LEU A 378 3.20 23.07 -19.34
N GLY A 379 2.15 23.67 -18.77
CA GLY A 379 1.87 23.58 -17.34
C GLY A 379 1.59 22.14 -16.86
N ARG A 380 0.80 21.39 -17.62
CA ARG A 380 0.58 19.95 -17.36
C ARG A 380 1.88 19.15 -17.45
N GLY A 381 2.69 19.41 -18.49
CA GLY A 381 4.00 18.77 -18.68
C GLY A 381 4.95 19.05 -17.53
N ALA A 382 5.01 20.30 -17.04
CA ALA A 382 5.78 20.65 -15.85
C ALA A 382 5.33 19.86 -14.63
N GLY A 383 4.03 19.83 -14.34
CA GLY A 383 3.46 19.05 -13.24
C GLY A 383 3.82 17.56 -13.34
N PHE A 384 3.70 16.96 -14.51
CA PHE A 384 4.06 15.55 -14.72
C PHE A 384 5.56 15.29 -14.52
N MET A 385 6.45 16.19 -14.97
CA MET A 385 7.89 16.03 -14.72
C MET A 385 8.20 16.08 -13.22
N VAL A 386 7.56 16.96 -12.47
CA VAL A 386 7.72 17.03 -11.01
C VAL A 386 7.22 15.75 -10.33
N LEU A 387 6.04 15.25 -10.71
CA LEU A 387 5.53 13.96 -10.22
C LEU A 387 6.48 12.80 -10.57
N GLY A 388 7.17 12.91 -11.72
CA GLY A 388 8.23 12.00 -12.11
C GLY A 388 9.40 11.99 -11.13
N VAL A 389 9.84 13.14 -10.66
CA VAL A 389 10.92 13.24 -9.64
C VAL A 389 10.45 12.65 -8.30
N ILE A 390 9.19 12.92 -7.89
CA ILE A 390 8.62 12.27 -6.68
C ILE A 390 8.60 10.75 -6.86
N THR A 391 8.13 10.26 -8.01
CA THR A 391 8.10 8.84 -8.32
C THR A 391 9.50 8.23 -8.35
N LEU A 392 10.47 8.95 -8.89
CA LEU A 392 11.87 8.52 -8.94
C LEU A 392 12.48 8.39 -7.53
N SER A 393 12.08 9.25 -6.57
CA SER A 393 12.52 9.16 -5.17
C SER A 393 12.12 7.84 -4.50
N LEU A 394 11.07 7.18 -4.98
CA LEU A 394 10.60 5.88 -4.49
C LEU A 394 11.42 4.69 -4.98
N VAL A 395 12.17 4.85 -6.10
CA VAL A 395 12.94 3.73 -6.70
C VAL A 395 13.98 3.16 -5.73
N PRO A 396 14.87 3.93 -5.08
CA PRO A 396 15.81 3.37 -4.11
C PRO A 396 15.09 2.79 -2.89
N LEU A 397 13.99 3.39 -2.47
CA LEU A 397 13.27 3.01 -1.25
C LEU A 397 12.49 1.70 -1.45
N ILE A 398 11.59 1.65 -2.43
CA ILE A 398 10.74 0.48 -2.70
C ILE A 398 11.50 -0.55 -3.54
N GLY A 399 12.18 -0.09 -4.61
CA GLY A 399 12.78 -0.97 -5.61
C GLY A 399 14.05 -1.67 -5.14
N TRP A 400 14.92 -0.97 -4.41
CA TRP A 400 16.20 -1.53 -3.98
C TRP A 400 16.19 -1.99 -2.53
N ALA A 401 15.64 -1.17 -1.61
CA ALA A 401 15.60 -1.52 -0.19
C ALA A 401 14.36 -2.33 0.23
N GLY A 402 13.37 -2.49 -0.66
CA GLY A 402 12.15 -3.26 -0.37
C GLY A 402 11.24 -2.62 0.70
N GLN A 403 11.40 -1.31 0.95
CA GLN A 403 10.64 -0.58 1.96
C GLN A 403 9.45 0.14 1.30
N VAL A 404 8.25 -0.40 1.46
CA VAL A 404 7.04 0.24 0.91
C VAL A 404 6.72 1.48 1.73
N SER A 405 6.66 2.65 1.06
CA SER A 405 6.34 3.93 1.69
C SER A 405 5.28 4.69 0.88
N PHE A 406 4.28 5.21 1.58
CA PHE A 406 3.27 6.13 1.06
C PHE A 406 3.53 7.58 1.50
N ALA A 407 4.67 7.85 2.19
CA ALA A 407 4.98 9.16 2.75
C ALA A 407 5.61 10.14 1.75
N ASN A 408 6.16 9.69 0.62
CA ASN A 408 6.98 10.53 -0.25
C ASN A 408 6.25 11.75 -0.82
N PHE A 409 4.97 11.61 -1.17
CA PHE A 409 4.17 12.74 -1.63
C PHE A 409 3.92 13.75 -0.50
N ALA A 410 3.70 13.28 0.72
CA ALA A 410 3.57 14.13 1.89
C ALA A 410 4.89 14.84 2.24
N ILE A 411 6.05 14.14 2.11
CA ILE A 411 7.37 14.77 2.27
C ILE A 411 7.59 15.85 1.21
N ALA A 412 7.13 15.63 -0.03
CA ALA A 412 7.13 16.67 -1.06
C ALA A 412 6.23 17.86 -0.64
N GLY A 413 5.08 17.60 -0.01
CA GLY A 413 4.24 18.64 0.58
C GLY A 413 4.97 19.47 1.64
N ILE A 414 5.66 18.82 2.56
CA ILE A 414 6.53 19.50 3.54
C ILE A 414 7.60 20.32 2.81
N GLY A 415 8.21 19.76 1.76
CA GLY A 415 9.21 20.46 0.95
C GLY A 415 8.67 21.72 0.29
N ALA A 416 7.46 21.69 -0.28
CA ALA A 416 6.81 22.85 -0.87
C ALA A 416 6.51 23.93 0.19
N VAL A 417 5.99 23.53 1.35
CA VAL A 417 5.70 24.42 2.47
C VAL A 417 6.99 25.08 3.00
N LEU A 418 8.03 24.31 3.25
CA LEU A 418 9.30 24.85 3.72
C LEU A 418 9.94 25.77 2.69
N PHE A 419 9.86 25.41 1.41
CA PHE A 419 10.42 26.25 0.35
C PHE A 419 9.73 27.62 0.29
N SER A 420 8.40 27.69 0.49
CA SER A 420 7.70 28.97 0.55
C SER A 420 8.25 29.92 1.62
N HIS A 421 8.81 29.38 2.72
CA HIS A 421 9.40 30.18 3.80
C HIS A 421 10.89 30.49 3.60
N PHE A 422 11.67 29.53 3.03
CA PHE A 422 13.12 29.65 2.94
C PHE A 422 13.67 30.22 1.62
N GLY A 423 12.84 30.38 0.61
CA GLY A 423 13.35 30.90 -0.67
C GLY A 423 12.28 31.11 -1.75
N GLY A 424 11.14 30.46 -1.64
CA GLY A 424 10.11 30.46 -2.69
C GLY A 424 9.47 31.83 -2.93
N GLN A 425 9.36 32.67 -1.91
CA GLN A 425 8.81 34.04 -2.02
C GLN A 425 9.80 35.03 -2.63
N ASN A 426 11.10 34.72 -2.63
CA ASN A 426 12.16 35.60 -3.17
C ASN A 426 12.83 35.01 -4.42
N GLY A 427 12.49 33.79 -4.82
CA GLY A 427 13.11 33.07 -5.92
C GLY A 427 14.58 32.67 -5.63
N ASP A 428 14.96 32.47 -4.32
CA ASP A 428 16.33 32.12 -3.94
C ASP A 428 16.57 30.60 -4.01
N PRO A 429 17.50 30.13 -4.87
CA PRO A 429 17.81 28.71 -5.01
C PRO A 429 18.46 28.08 -3.75
N LYS A 430 19.06 28.89 -2.85
CA LYS A 430 19.64 28.38 -1.58
C LYS A 430 18.58 27.72 -0.71
N GLY A 431 17.33 28.20 -0.76
CA GLY A 431 16.20 27.59 -0.07
C GLY A 431 16.01 26.13 -0.43
N ILE A 432 16.27 25.72 -1.68
CA ILE A 432 16.15 24.35 -2.15
C ILE A 432 17.10 23.41 -1.37
N LEU A 433 18.35 23.82 -1.15
CA LEU A 433 19.33 23.01 -0.41
C LEU A 433 18.93 22.83 1.05
N ILE A 434 18.43 23.90 1.68
CA ILE A 434 17.92 23.85 3.06
C ILE A 434 16.73 22.87 3.13
N VAL A 435 15.78 22.97 2.21
CA VAL A 435 14.62 22.11 2.15
C VAL A 435 15.02 20.65 1.94
N MET A 436 15.95 20.39 1.02
CA MET A 436 16.46 19.02 0.80
C MET A 436 17.06 18.44 2.10
N ALA A 437 17.86 19.23 2.83
CA ALA A 437 18.46 18.80 4.11
C ALA A 437 17.39 18.52 5.17
N VAL A 438 16.40 19.42 5.33
CA VAL A 438 15.31 19.23 6.28
C VAL A 438 14.44 18.02 5.89
N CYS A 439 14.09 17.86 4.62
CA CYS A 439 13.32 16.71 4.14
C CYS A 439 14.11 15.39 4.26
N ALA A 440 15.44 15.41 4.16
CA ALA A 440 16.27 14.26 4.51
C ALA A 440 16.10 13.87 5.98
N ILE A 441 16.10 14.84 6.90
CA ILE A 441 15.86 14.61 8.33
C ILE A 441 14.43 14.08 8.56
N VAL A 442 13.43 14.64 7.88
CA VAL A 442 12.05 14.11 7.91
C VAL A 442 12.02 12.66 7.44
N GLY A 443 12.75 12.33 6.38
CA GLY A 443 12.91 10.94 5.90
C GLY A 443 13.51 10.04 6.99
N VAL A 444 14.51 10.51 7.75
CA VAL A 444 15.06 9.78 8.92
C VAL A 444 14.00 9.57 9.99
N VAL A 445 13.17 10.57 10.29
CA VAL A 445 12.07 10.42 11.27
C VAL A 445 11.08 9.36 10.80
N VAL A 446 10.71 9.37 9.53
CA VAL A 446 9.84 8.33 8.92
C VAL A 446 10.51 6.95 8.91
N ALA A 447 11.84 6.88 8.89
CA ALA A 447 12.58 5.63 9.01
C ALA A 447 12.51 5.00 10.41
N LEU A 448 12.27 5.77 11.48
CA LEU A 448 12.24 5.24 12.86
C LEU A 448 11.25 4.06 13.02
N PRO A 449 9.99 4.14 12.57
CA PRO A 449 9.12 2.98 12.51
C PRO A 449 9.68 1.85 11.65
N ALA A 450 10.31 2.18 10.51
CA ALA A 450 10.85 1.18 9.57
C ALA A 450 12.00 0.35 10.16
N LEU A 451 12.68 0.84 11.20
CA LEU A 451 13.69 0.06 11.91
C LEU A 451 13.08 -1.16 12.62
N ARG A 452 11.85 -1.04 13.09
CA ARG A 452 11.14 -2.08 13.85
C ARG A 452 10.08 -2.80 13.02
N LEU A 453 9.43 -2.09 12.09
CA LEU A 453 8.32 -2.60 11.30
C LEU A 453 8.80 -3.10 9.93
N LYS A 454 8.10 -4.09 9.40
CA LYS A 454 8.35 -4.64 8.05
C LYS A 454 7.04 -4.74 7.28
N GLY A 455 7.13 -4.62 5.97
CA GLY A 455 6.04 -4.92 5.06
C GLY A 455 4.79 -4.09 5.31
N LEU A 456 3.66 -4.74 5.61
CA LEU A 456 2.37 -4.10 5.82
C LEU A 456 2.39 -3.00 6.88
N TYR A 457 2.99 -3.28 8.03
CA TYR A 457 3.00 -2.33 9.15
C TYR A 457 3.79 -1.06 8.83
N LEU A 458 4.84 -1.19 8.02
CA LEU A 458 5.59 -0.02 7.53
C LEU A 458 4.75 0.81 6.55
N ALA A 459 4.04 0.15 5.62
CA ALA A 459 3.14 0.84 4.69
C ALA A 459 2.05 1.62 5.44
N LEU A 460 1.46 1.01 6.49
CA LEU A 460 0.47 1.67 7.35
C LEU A 460 1.07 2.85 8.15
N ALA A 461 2.30 2.71 8.67
CA ALA A 461 2.96 3.80 9.40
C ALA A 461 3.27 5.00 8.50
N THR A 462 3.71 4.74 7.26
CA THR A 462 3.99 5.81 6.29
C THR A 462 2.71 6.45 5.75
N MET A 463 1.61 5.70 5.65
CA MET A 463 0.29 6.24 5.34
C MET A 463 -0.23 7.13 6.48
N ALA A 464 -0.06 6.70 7.74
CA ALA A 464 -0.41 7.52 8.90
C ALA A 464 0.39 8.82 8.95
N PHE A 465 1.70 8.75 8.66
CA PHE A 465 2.53 9.95 8.55
C PHE A 465 2.03 10.89 7.44
N ALA A 466 1.66 10.35 6.29
CA ALA A 466 1.14 11.17 5.18
C ALA A 466 -0.17 11.89 5.55
N GLU A 467 -1.10 11.19 6.19
CA GLU A 467 -2.36 11.78 6.66
C GLU A 467 -2.12 12.83 7.76
N PHE A 468 -1.23 12.54 8.71
CA PHE A 468 -0.82 13.52 9.73
C PHE A 468 -0.24 14.78 9.09
N THR A 469 0.61 14.62 8.08
CA THR A 469 1.23 15.76 7.37
C THR A 469 0.19 16.61 6.67
N ASP A 470 -0.76 15.99 5.95
CA ASP A 470 -1.86 16.73 5.29
C ASP A 470 -2.69 17.53 6.31
N LYS A 471 -3.14 16.89 7.39
CA LYS A 471 -4.09 17.50 8.33
C LYS A 471 -3.45 18.49 9.31
N VAL A 472 -2.20 18.26 9.73
CA VAL A 472 -1.57 19.05 10.79
C VAL A 472 -0.53 20.02 10.25
N ILE A 473 0.27 19.62 9.26
CA ILE A 473 1.36 20.45 8.76
C ILE A 473 0.88 21.31 7.59
N VAL A 474 0.34 20.69 6.54
CA VAL A 474 -0.02 21.40 5.31
C VAL A 474 -1.21 22.35 5.52
N ARG A 475 -2.23 21.91 6.29
CA ARG A 475 -3.44 22.70 6.55
C ARG A 475 -3.30 23.72 7.67
N HIS A 476 -2.13 23.80 8.30
CA HIS A 476 -1.91 24.79 9.37
C HIS A 476 -1.83 26.21 8.78
N PRO A 477 -2.62 27.19 9.27
CA PRO A 477 -2.71 28.54 8.69
C PRO A 477 -1.38 29.31 8.60
N ASN A 478 -0.46 29.03 9.53
CA ASN A 478 0.87 29.65 9.50
C ASN A 478 1.81 29.03 8.47
N MET A 479 1.45 27.87 7.92
CA MET A 479 2.26 27.15 6.93
C MET A 479 1.83 27.47 5.50
N ILE A 480 0.55 27.53 5.25
CA ILE A 480 -0.02 27.93 3.97
C ILE A 480 -1.09 28.97 4.23
N SER A 481 -1.04 30.08 3.50
CA SER A 481 -2.07 31.10 3.60
C SER A 481 -3.46 30.51 3.30
N PRO A 482 -4.45 30.68 4.21
CA PRO A 482 -5.80 30.14 4.02
C PRO A 482 -6.60 30.92 2.97
N THR A 483 -6.03 31.94 2.34
CA THR A 483 -6.68 32.72 1.28
C THR A 483 -6.92 31.90 0.03
N ALA A 484 -7.90 32.28 -0.78
CA ALA A 484 -8.21 31.59 -2.03
C ALA A 484 -7.02 31.56 -3.03
N SER A 485 -6.13 32.56 -2.97
CA SER A 485 -4.91 32.64 -3.77
C SER A 485 -3.79 31.73 -3.24
N GLY A 486 -3.87 31.28 -1.97
CA GLY A 486 -2.78 30.51 -1.36
C GLY A 486 -1.49 31.31 -1.14
N THR A 487 -0.38 30.60 -0.96
CA THR A 487 0.97 31.20 -0.86
C THR A 487 1.61 31.22 -2.25
N LEU A 488 1.92 32.42 -2.77
CA LEU A 488 2.50 32.61 -4.08
C LEU A 488 4.01 32.36 -4.08
N PHE A 489 4.54 31.88 -5.20
CA PHE A 489 5.95 31.65 -5.45
C PHE A 489 6.49 32.66 -6.48
N GLU A 490 7.65 33.24 -6.17
CA GLU A 490 8.41 34.02 -7.14
C GLU A 490 9.22 33.11 -8.06
N PRO A 491 9.45 33.53 -9.33
CA PRO A 491 10.30 32.79 -10.26
C PRO A 491 11.70 32.55 -9.70
N LEU A 492 12.23 31.34 -9.92
CA LEU A 492 13.54 30.95 -9.44
C LEU A 492 14.64 31.72 -10.20
N LYS A 493 15.57 32.34 -9.48
CA LYS A 493 16.73 33.06 -10.03
C LYS A 493 17.97 32.17 -9.92
N LEU A 494 18.33 31.48 -11.00
CA LEU A 494 19.48 30.56 -11.03
C LEU A 494 20.58 31.12 -11.95
N PHE A 495 21.76 31.43 -11.42
CA PHE A 495 22.89 31.97 -12.16
C PHE A 495 22.57 33.20 -13.04
N GLY A 496 21.64 34.06 -12.61
CA GLY A 496 21.20 35.23 -13.37
C GLY A 496 20.08 34.94 -14.37
N PHE A 497 19.71 33.69 -14.61
CA PHE A 497 18.54 33.33 -15.42
C PHE A 497 17.30 33.26 -14.55
N ARG A 498 16.22 33.86 -15.01
CA ARG A 498 14.90 33.75 -14.41
C ARG A 498 14.19 32.54 -14.98
N ILE A 499 13.85 31.59 -14.11
CA ILE A 499 13.12 30.38 -14.46
C ILE A 499 11.70 30.55 -13.93
N SER A 500 10.77 30.88 -14.81
CA SER A 500 9.39 31.23 -14.49
C SER A 500 8.38 30.26 -15.12
N THR A 501 7.20 30.21 -14.52
CA THR A 501 6.01 29.57 -15.09
C THR A 501 5.08 30.58 -15.78
N ASP A 502 5.53 31.83 -15.96
CA ASP A 502 4.77 32.87 -16.66
C ASP A 502 4.54 32.52 -18.13
N ALA A 503 3.54 33.09 -18.72
CA ALA A 503 3.24 32.88 -20.14
C ALA A 503 4.46 33.23 -21.02
N GLY A 504 4.84 32.31 -21.90
CA GLY A 504 6.03 32.41 -22.74
C GLY A 504 7.33 31.84 -22.15
N GLU A 505 7.48 31.70 -20.82
CA GLU A 505 8.67 31.12 -20.20
C GLU A 505 8.47 29.64 -19.77
N ARG A 506 7.25 29.13 -19.79
CA ARG A 506 6.88 27.76 -19.38
C ARG A 506 7.62 26.67 -20.15
N GLN A 507 7.92 26.92 -21.42
CA GLN A 507 8.69 25.97 -22.24
C GLN A 507 10.10 25.74 -21.66
N ALA A 508 10.79 26.82 -21.29
CA ALA A 508 12.12 26.75 -20.66
C ALA A 508 12.04 26.04 -19.30
N PHE A 509 10.98 26.30 -18.54
CA PHE A 509 10.74 25.64 -17.26
C PHE A 509 10.54 24.12 -17.40
N VAL A 510 9.78 23.66 -18.39
CA VAL A 510 9.60 22.22 -18.68
C VAL A 510 10.93 21.56 -19.05
N ILE A 511 11.73 22.21 -19.91
CA ILE A 511 13.05 21.71 -20.32
C ILE A 511 14.01 21.65 -19.11
N PHE A 512 13.97 22.66 -18.24
CA PHE A 512 14.71 22.65 -16.99
C PHE A 512 14.33 21.46 -16.09
N LEU A 513 13.02 21.22 -15.89
CA LEU A 513 12.54 20.09 -15.11
C LEU A 513 12.92 18.74 -15.74
N ALA A 514 12.89 18.65 -17.07
CA ALA A 514 13.36 17.46 -17.79
C ALA A 514 14.86 17.21 -17.55
N ALA A 515 15.68 18.27 -17.57
CA ALA A 515 17.12 18.16 -17.28
C ALA A 515 17.35 17.68 -15.83
N VAL A 516 16.62 18.23 -14.89
CA VAL A 516 16.70 17.82 -13.46
C VAL A 516 16.25 16.38 -13.27
N PHE A 517 15.13 15.96 -13.88
CA PHE A 517 14.66 14.59 -13.84
C PHE A 517 15.72 13.62 -14.40
N CYS A 518 16.29 13.94 -15.58
CA CYS A 518 17.31 13.14 -16.22
C CYS A 518 18.59 13.08 -15.40
N LEU A 519 18.97 14.17 -14.72
CA LEU A 519 20.11 14.20 -13.80
C LEU A 519 19.91 13.22 -12.63
N PHE A 520 18.77 13.27 -11.96
CA PHE A 520 18.47 12.31 -10.88
C PHE A 520 18.35 10.88 -11.39
N MET A 521 17.74 10.66 -12.57
CA MET A 521 17.65 9.35 -13.20
C MET A 521 19.04 8.77 -13.51
N LEU A 522 19.91 9.58 -14.10
CA LEU A 522 21.30 9.21 -14.38
C LEU A 522 22.06 8.89 -13.08
N LEU A 523 21.93 9.76 -12.06
CA LEU A 523 22.54 9.57 -10.76
C LEU A 523 22.12 8.21 -10.14
N PHE A 524 20.84 7.89 -10.18
CA PHE A 524 20.34 6.63 -9.65
C PHE A 524 20.78 5.42 -10.49
N MET A 525 20.82 5.54 -11.82
CA MET A 525 21.38 4.47 -12.67
C MET A 525 22.85 4.20 -12.37
N LEU A 526 23.66 5.23 -12.16
CA LEU A 526 25.06 5.10 -11.76
C LEU A 526 25.18 4.55 -10.33
N MET A 527 24.37 5.05 -9.41
CA MET A 527 24.34 4.60 -8.01
C MET A 527 23.95 3.12 -7.89
N ARG A 528 23.13 2.60 -8.82
CA ARG A 528 22.72 1.18 -8.89
C ARG A 528 23.94 0.23 -9.00
N ARG A 529 25.05 0.69 -9.56
CA ARG A 529 26.33 -0.04 -9.66
C ARG A 529 27.19 0.09 -8.40
N GLY A 530 26.90 1.10 -7.58
CA GLY A 530 27.69 1.45 -6.41
C GLY A 530 27.47 0.50 -5.22
N ARG A 531 28.23 0.75 -4.16
CA ARG A 531 28.19 -0.04 -2.92
C ARG A 531 26.85 0.11 -2.19
N PHE A 532 26.26 1.30 -2.19
CA PHE A 532 24.98 1.58 -1.51
C PHE A 532 23.83 0.76 -2.07
N ALA A 533 23.60 0.82 -3.38
CA ALA A 533 22.49 0.08 -3.99
C ALA A 533 22.65 -1.44 -3.83
N ARG A 534 23.89 -1.97 -3.90
CA ARG A 534 24.14 -3.40 -3.64
C ARG A 534 23.77 -3.81 -2.21
N ARG A 535 24.09 -2.98 -1.21
CA ARG A 535 23.71 -3.23 0.19
C ARG A 535 22.20 -3.15 0.39
N TRP A 536 21.52 -2.19 -0.25
CA TRP A 536 20.07 -2.04 -0.16
C TRP A 536 19.33 -3.22 -0.79
N ILE A 537 19.83 -3.74 -1.92
CA ILE A 537 19.24 -4.92 -2.55
C ILE A 537 19.48 -6.16 -1.68
N ALA A 538 20.68 -6.34 -1.14
CA ALA A 538 20.94 -7.41 -0.20
C ALA A 538 20.02 -7.34 1.03
N LEU A 539 19.76 -6.12 1.55
CA LEU A 539 18.81 -5.86 2.62
C LEU A 539 17.37 -6.27 2.24
N SER A 540 16.96 -6.01 0.99
CA SER A 540 15.64 -6.39 0.47
C SER A 540 15.50 -7.89 0.30
N ASP A 541 16.54 -8.55 -0.25
CA ASP A 541 16.48 -9.97 -0.58
C ASP A 541 16.56 -10.86 0.68
N SER A 542 17.49 -10.58 1.60
CA SER A 542 17.59 -11.27 2.89
C SER A 542 18.24 -10.39 3.96
N PRO A 543 17.43 -9.77 4.83
CA PRO A 543 17.96 -8.99 5.96
C PRO A 543 18.84 -9.82 6.90
N ALA A 544 18.50 -11.10 7.10
CA ALA A 544 19.27 -11.99 7.98
C ALA A 544 20.66 -12.26 7.40
N ALA A 545 20.76 -12.66 6.12
CA ALA A 545 22.02 -12.88 5.44
C ALA A 545 22.86 -11.59 5.35
N SER A 546 22.22 -10.43 5.13
CA SER A 546 22.91 -9.14 5.13
C SER A 546 23.55 -8.82 6.48
N ALA A 547 22.88 -9.14 7.58
CA ALA A 547 23.42 -8.96 8.93
C ALA A 547 24.62 -9.87 9.20
N THR A 548 24.59 -11.12 8.74
CA THR A 548 25.72 -12.08 8.95
C THR A 548 26.99 -11.66 8.22
N ILE A 549 26.88 -10.98 7.09
CA ILE A 549 28.03 -10.41 6.36
C ILE A 549 28.45 -9.01 6.85
N GLY A 550 27.92 -8.56 8.00
CA GLY A 550 28.33 -7.32 8.66
C GLY A 550 27.64 -6.03 8.17
N VAL A 551 26.57 -6.11 7.38
CA VAL A 551 25.83 -4.92 6.95
C VAL A 551 24.96 -4.41 8.11
N ASN A 552 25.15 -3.13 8.49
CA ASN A 552 24.31 -2.50 9.51
C ASN A 552 22.94 -2.13 8.93
N LEU A 553 21.93 -2.99 9.18
CA LEU A 553 20.58 -2.84 8.66
C LEU A 553 19.91 -1.52 9.04
N THR A 554 20.20 -1.00 10.25
CA THR A 554 19.64 0.27 10.75
C THR A 554 20.14 1.45 9.93
N VAL A 555 21.48 1.53 9.75
CA VAL A 555 22.11 2.61 9.00
C VAL A 555 21.65 2.62 7.55
N GLU A 556 21.61 1.46 6.90
CA GLU A 556 21.19 1.34 5.49
C GLU A 556 19.73 1.76 5.30
N LYS A 557 18.82 1.41 6.22
CA LYS A 557 17.43 1.87 6.17
C LYS A 557 17.34 3.39 6.35
N VAL A 558 18.04 3.96 7.32
CA VAL A 558 18.04 5.41 7.57
C VAL A 558 18.57 6.15 6.34
N LEU A 559 19.67 5.69 5.74
CA LEU A 559 20.26 6.33 4.56
C LEU A 559 19.32 6.33 3.36
N VAL A 560 18.62 5.22 3.08
CA VAL A 560 17.71 5.17 1.94
C VAL A 560 16.48 6.06 2.14
N PHE A 561 15.95 6.15 3.36
CA PHE A 561 14.85 7.05 3.67
C PHE A 561 15.28 8.53 3.62
N ALA A 562 16.48 8.85 4.11
CA ALA A 562 17.05 10.19 4.02
C ALA A 562 17.24 10.65 2.56
N LEU A 563 17.83 9.79 1.72
CA LEU A 563 17.99 10.08 0.29
C LEU A 563 16.63 10.27 -0.40
N SER A 564 15.70 9.36 -0.16
CA SER A 564 14.35 9.41 -0.73
C SER A 564 13.62 10.68 -0.29
N GLY A 565 13.73 11.05 1.00
CA GLY A 565 13.16 12.28 1.56
C GLY A 565 13.77 13.54 0.97
N ALA A 566 15.11 13.60 0.80
CA ALA A 566 15.78 14.74 0.16
C ALA A 566 15.29 14.99 -1.26
N VAL A 567 15.20 13.92 -2.08
CA VAL A 567 14.73 14.02 -3.48
C VAL A 567 13.25 14.38 -3.54
N ALA A 568 12.42 13.81 -2.64
CA ALA A 568 11.01 14.17 -2.53
C ALA A 568 10.82 15.64 -2.13
N GLY A 569 11.62 16.14 -1.17
CA GLY A 569 11.62 17.54 -0.75
C GLY A 569 12.00 18.49 -1.90
N PHE A 570 13.04 18.14 -2.67
CA PHE A 570 13.40 18.86 -3.89
C PHE A 570 12.21 18.93 -4.88
N ALA A 571 11.58 17.78 -5.12
CA ALA A 571 10.42 17.74 -6.01
C ALA A 571 9.25 18.60 -5.48
N GLY A 572 9.09 18.68 -4.15
CA GLY A 572 8.13 19.58 -3.51
C GLY A 572 8.38 21.05 -3.81
N CYS A 573 9.65 21.50 -3.77
CA CYS A 573 10.02 22.87 -4.19
C CYS A 573 9.61 23.12 -5.65
N MET A 574 9.90 22.16 -6.54
CA MET A 574 9.54 22.27 -7.95
C MET A 574 8.03 22.22 -8.18
N LEU A 575 7.28 21.49 -7.34
CA LEU A 575 5.82 21.45 -7.43
C LEU A 575 5.20 22.80 -7.06
N GLY A 576 5.70 23.45 -5.98
CA GLY A 576 5.31 24.80 -5.61
C GLY A 576 5.55 25.80 -6.73
N LEU A 577 6.77 25.79 -7.31
CA LEU A 577 7.10 26.65 -8.47
C LEU A 577 6.23 26.36 -9.69
N SER A 578 5.96 25.08 -10.00
CA SER A 578 5.18 24.71 -11.20
C SER A 578 3.71 25.11 -11.11
N SER A 579 3.14 25.12 -9.92
CA SER A 579 1.76 25.53 -9.66
C SER A 579 1.62 27.05 -9.48
N GLY A 580 2.72 27.77 -9.25
CA GLY A 580 2.74 29.23 -9.00
C GLY A 580 2.13 29.65 -7.67
N ALA A 581 1.26 28.82 -7.10
CA ALA A 581 0.64 29.04 -5.79
C ALA A 581 0.45 27.72 -5.03
N LEU A 582 0.75 27.73 -3.75
CA LEU A 582 0.53 26.61 -2.86
C LEU A 582 -0.81 26.77 -2.15
N ARG A 583 -1.71 25.82 -2.36
CA ARG A 583 -3.04 25.80 -1.74
C ARG A 583 -3.12 24.69 -0.69
N VAL A 584 -4.02 24.88 0.26
CA VAL A 584 -4.24 23.94 1.38
C VAL A 584 -4.58 22.52 0.88
N ASP A 585 -5.26 22.40 -0.26
CA ASP A 585 -5.68 21.11 -0.84
C ASP A 585 -4.67 20.53 -1.85
N SER A 586 -3.44 21.05 -1.93
CA SER A 586 -2.45 20.63 -2.94
C SER A 586 -1.84 19.25 -2.67
N PHE A 587 -1.90 18.72 -1.44
CA PHE A 587 -1.21 17.50 -1.04
C PHE A 587 -2.09 16.46 -0.33
N PRO A 588 -3.26 16.10 -0.87
CA PRO A 588 -4.08 15.06 -0.25
C PRO A 588 -3.38 13.70 -0.32
N LEU A 589 -3.59 12.85 0.70
CA LEU A 589 -3.00 11.50 0.78
C LEU A 589 -3.22 10.70 -0.53
N PHE A 590 -4.42 10.77 -1.09
CA PHE A 590 -4.78 9.98 -2.28
C PHE A 590 -4.05 10.39 -3.56
N ALA A 591 -3.53 11.61 -3.66
CA ALA A 591 -2.78 12.04 -4.84
C ALA A 591 -1.39 11.36 -4.96
N GLY A 592 -0.82 10.92 -3.83
CA GLY A 592 0.45 10.19 -3.82
C GLY A 592 0.34 8.72 -4.20
N LEU A 593 -0.84 8.10 -4.00
CA LEU A 593 -1.02 6.65 -4.19
C LEU A 593 -0.90 6.21 -5.66
N PRO A 594 -1.45 6.92 -6.66
CA PRO A 594 -1.24 6.58 -8.07
C PRO A 594 0.24 6.54 -8.47
N LEU A 595 1.09 7.39 -7.89
CA LEU A 595 2.52 7.43 -8.21
C LEU A 595 3.24 6.15 -7.78
N VAL A 596 2.99 5.71 -6.53
CA VAL A 596 3.53 4.44 -6.02
C VAL A 596 3.01 3.27 -6.84
N LEU A 597 1.73 3.30 -7.17
CA LEU A 597 1.05 2.25 -7.91
C LEU A 597 1.57 2.11 -9.34
N LEU A 598 1.63 3.21 -10.08
CA LEU A 598 2.12 3.21 -11.46
C LEU A 598 3.61 2.86 -11.53
N LEU A 599 4.43 3.31 -10.58
CA LEU A 599 5.82 2.87 -10.46
C LEU A 599 5.89 1.34 -10.28
N ALA A 600 5.02 0.78 -9.44
CA ALA A 600 4.98 -0.66 -9.20
C ALA A 600 4.58 -1.42 -10.48
N VAL A 601 3.57 -0.94 -11.19
CA VAL A 601 3.13 -1.50 -12.49
C VAL A 601 4.22 -1.47 -13.54
N GLN A 602 4.99 -0.37 -13.58
CA GLN A 602 6.09 -0.24 -14.56
C GLN A 602 7.33 -1.05 -14.16
N GLY A 603 7.56 -1.26 -12.87
CA GLY A 603 8.68 -2.04 -12.34
C GLY A 603 9.58 -1.22 -11.41
N VAL A 604 9.38 -1.37 -10.11
CA VAL A 604 9.99 -0.56 -9.03
C VAL A 604 11.52 -0.49 -9.03
N ARG A 605 12.21 -1.46 -9.64
CA ARG A 605 13.67 -1.57 -9.59
C ARG A 605 14.39 -0.69 -10.63
N TYR A 606 13.67 -0.24 -11.65
CA TYR A 606 14.24 0.47 -12.79
C TYR A 606 13.97 1.98 -12.71
N PRO A 607 14.99 2.87 -12.67
CA PRO A 607 14.77 4.31 -12.65
C PRO A 607 13.95 4.83 -13.84
N ILE A 608 14.07 4.23 -15.02
CA ILE A 608 13.26 4.57 -16.20
C ILE A 608 11.76 4.30 -15.98
N ALA A 609 11.41 3.40 -15.07
CA ALA A 609 10.01 3.12 -14.73
C ALA A 609 9.29 4.33 -14.14
N ALA A 610 10.02 5.24 -13.47
CA ALA A 610 9.45 6.50 -12.99
C ALA A 610 8.99 7.40 -14.14
N PHE A 611 9.77 7.48 -15.22
CA PHE A 611 9.36 8.21 -16.43
C PHE A 611 8.14 7.55 -17.09
N MET A 612 8.17 6.22 -17.26
CA MET A 612 7.05 5.49 -17.86
C MET A 612 5.77 5.58 -17.02
N ALA A 613 5.88 5.63 -15.69
CA ALA A 613 4.74 5.83 -14.79
C ALA A 613 4.07 7.17 -15.03
N VAL A 614 4.87 8.23 -15.17
CA VAL A 614 4.37 9.59 -15.43
C VAL A 614 3.81 9.73 -16.84
N VAL A 615 4.46 9.13 -17.84
CA VAL A 615 3.92 9.06 -19.21
C VAL A 615 2.57 8.34 -19.21
N GLY A 616 2.44 7.25 -18.46
CA GLY A 616 1.17 6.55 -18.27
C GLY A 616 0.10 7.46 -17.65
N LEU A 617 0.44 8.22 -16.60
CA LEU A 617 -0.48 9.16 -15.98
C LEU A 617 -0.87 10.32 -16.94
N ALA A 618 0.09 10.85 -17.65
CA ALA A 618 -0.11 11.96 -18.61
C ALA A 618 -0.89 11.53 -19.87
N SER A 619 -0.88 10.25 -20.21
CA SER A 619 -1.58 9.75 -21.41
C SER A 619 -3.10 9.78 -21.28
N PHE A 620 -3.67 9.69 -20.08
CA PHE A 620 -5.13 9.70 -19.89
C PHE A 620 -5.78 11.04 -20.27
N PRO A 621 -5.35 12.19 -19.71
CA PRO A 621 -5.87 13.50 -20.14
C PRO A 621 -5.65 13.77 -21.63
N ALA A 622 -4.50 13.34 -22.14
CA ALA A 622 -4.15 13.53 -23.55
C ALA A 622 -5.07 12.72 -24.48
N LEU A 623 -5.30 11.45 -24.16
CA LEU A 623 -6.19 10.61 -24.93
C LEU A 623 -7.65 11.12 -24.88
N LYS A 624 -8.06 11.63 -23.72
CA LYS A 624 -9.38 12.24 -23.53
C LYS A 624 -9.60 13.43 -24.49
N GLU A 625 -8.63 14.33 -24.56
CA GLU A 625 -8.70 15.50 -25.45
C GLU A 625 -8.65 15.08 -26.92
N LEU A 626 -7.80 14.12 -27.29
CA LEU A 626 -7.72 13.57 -28.65
C LEU A 626 -9.04 12.97 -29.14
N MET A 627 -9.80 12.34 -28.23
CA MET A 627 -11.08 11.71 -28.53
C MET A 627 -12.28 12.66 -28.45
N GLY A 628 -12.06 13.98 -28.30
CA GLY A 628 -13.12 14.96 -28.24
C GLY A 628 -13.84 15.04 -26.89
N ASP A 629 -13.13 14.74 -25.79
CA ASP A 629 -13.61 14.86 -24.40
C ASP A 629 -14.85 14.00 -24.05
N PRO A 630 -14.89 12.72 -24.42
CA PRO A 630 -16.03 11.88 -24.09
C PRO A 630 -16.11 11.68 -22.57
N SER A 631 -17.31 11.76 -22.03
CA SER A 631 -17.54 11.69 -20.57
C SER A 631 -17.09 10.34 -19.93
N TRP A 632 -17.06 9.24 -20.70
CA TRP A 632 -16.59 7.93 -20.24
C TRP A 632 -15.06 7.88 -20.08
N MET A 633 -14.31 8.73 -20.79
CA MET A 633 -12.85 8.77 -20.66
C MET A 633 -12.41 9.35 -19.32
N SER A 634 -13.16 10.26 -18.72
CA SER A 634 -12.93 10.72 -17.35
C SER A 634 -13.03 9.56 -16.33
N ALA A 635 -13.86 8.57 -16.64
CA ALA A 635 -13.93 7.34 -15.86
C ALA A 635 -12.63 6.53 -15.93
N ILE A 636 -12.07 6.39 -17.13
CA ILE A 636 -10.81 5.65 -17.34
C ILE A 636 -9.64 6.37 -16.65
N GLU A 637 -9.59 7.69 -16.68
CA GLU A 637 -8.57 8.48 -15.98
C GLU A 637 -8.56 8.17 -14.48
N LEU A 638 -9.73 8.11 -13.86
CA LEU A 638 -9.87 7.83 -12.43
C LEU A 638 -9.64 6.34 -12.06
N ILE A 639 -10.10 5.41 -12.91
CA ILE A 639 -10.07 3.98 -12.64
C ILE A 639 -8.79 3.34 -13.19
N GLY A 640 -8.19 3.94 -14.23
CA GLY A 640 -7.06 3.37 -14.99
C GLY A 640 -5.86 2.94 -14.14
N PRO A 641 -5.33 3.77 -13.23
CA PRO A 641 -4.24 3.37 -12.35
C PRO A 641 -4.59 2.15 -11.50
N GLY A 642 -5.83 2.05 -11.04
CA GLY A 642 -6.32 0.92 -10.27
C GLY A 642 -6.41 -0.37 -11.09
N ILE A 643 -6.93 -0.31 -12.32
CA ILE A 643 -6.96 -1.45 -13.23
C ILE A 643 -5.54 -1.89 -13.59
N ALA A 644 -4.65 -0.93 -13.87
CA ALA A 644 -3.25 -1.22 -14.15
C ALA A 644 -2.59 -1.99 -12.99
N ALA A 645 -2.89 -1.65 -11.73
CA ALA A 645 -2.38 -2.39 -10.59
C ALA A 645 -2.87 -3.84 -10.54
N ILE A 646 -4.10 -4.11 -10.93
CA ILE A 646 -4.63 -5.47 -10.96
C ILE A 646 -3.82 -6.34 -11.93
N THR A 647 -3.27 -5.76 -13.00
CA THR A 647 -2.40 -6.49 -13.94
C THR A 647 -1.12 -7.02 -13.29
N MET A 648 -0.65 -6.42 -12.17
CA MET A 648 0.50 -6.93 -11.41
C MET A 648 0.25 -8.31 -10.79
N ALA A 649 -1.01 -8.69 -10.53
CA ALA A 649 -1.34 -10.04 -10.09
C ALA A 649 -0.96 -11.09 -11.16
N PHE A 650 -0.88 -10.68 -12.42
CA PHE A 650 -0.52 -11.53 -13.57
C PHE A 650 0.93 -11.31 -14.02
N ARG A 651 1.48 -10.10 -13.84
CA ARG A 651 2.82 -9.69 -14.30
C ARG A 651 3.58 -8.95 -13.20
N PRO A 652 4.07 -9.65 -12.17
CA PRO A 652 4.64 -9.03 -10.96
C PRO A 652 5.98 -8.32 -11.18
N GLU A 653 6.64 -8.53 -12.33
CA GLU A 653 7.97 -7.95 -12.61
C GLU A 653 7.92 -6.54 -13.19
N GLY A 654 6.74 -6.10 -13.61
CA GLY A 654 6.48 -4.78 -14.19
C GLY A 654 6.67 -4.69 -15.70
N ALA A 655 5.99 -3.70 -16.31
CA ALA A 655 5.92 -3.55 -17.77
C ALA A 655 7.28 -3.32 -18.42
N VAL A 656 8.18 -2.55 -17.78
CA VAL A 656 9.54 -2.25 -18.29
C VAL A 656 10.38 -3.51 -18.44
N PHE A 657 10.24 -4.47 -17.52
CA PHE A 657 10.94 -5.74 -17.60
C PHE A 657 10.50 -6.54 -18.84
N TYR A 658 9.20 -6.70 -19.03
CA TYR A 658 8.65 -7.44 -20.17
C TYR A 658 8.96 -6.74 -21.50
N ALA A 659 8.80 -5.41 -21.57
CA ALA A 659 9.16 -4.63 -22.74
C ALA A 659 10.66 -4.79 -23.08
N GLY A 660 11.54 -4.72 -22.08
CA GLY A 660 12.97 -4.93 -22.29
C GLY A 660 13.30 -6.34 -22.78
N ARG A 661 12.59 -7.35 -22.32
CA ARG A 661 12.74 -8.74 -22.79
C ARG A 661 12.25 -8.91 -24.23
N ASP A 662 11.09 -8.34 -24.55
CA ASP A 662 10.45 -8.52 -25.84
C ASP A 662 11.12 -7.68 -26.95
N LEU A 663 11.69 -6.51 -26.61
CA LEU A 663 12.46 -5.65 -27.51
C LEU A 663 13.93 -6.12 -27.67
N ALA A 664 14.46 -6.90 -26.72
CA ALA A 664 15.85 -7.36 -26.77
C ALA A 664 16.24 -8.08 -28.06
N PRO A 665 15.38 -8.95 -28.66
CA PRO A 665 15.70 -9.63 -29.91
C PRO A 665 15.72 -8.70 -31.13
N MET A 666 15.08 -7.53 -31.05
CA MET A 666 15.00 -6.58 -32.18
C MET A 666 16.24 -5.68 -32.26
N LEU A 667 17.13 -5.71 -31.27
CA LEU A 667 18.31 -4.86 -31.23
C LEU A 667 19.51 -5.60 -31.86
N PRO A 668 20.07 -5.16 -33.01
CA PRO A 668 21.06 -5.89 -33.77
C PRO A 668 22.36 -6.21 -33.00
N TRP A 669 22.74 -5.36 -32.04
CA TRP A 669 23.92 -5.57 -31.19
C TRP A 669 23.72 -6.59 -30.05
N ARG A 670 22.60 -7.25 -29.96
CA ARG A 670 22.30 -8.29 -28.96
C ARG A 670 22.32 -9.71 -29.51
N HIS A 671 22.53 -9.90 -30.80
CA HIS A 671 22.68 -11.25 -31.36
C HIS A 671 23.90 -11.94 -30.79
N GLU A 672 25.05 -11.23 -30.66
CA GLU A 672 26.24 -11.77 -30.00
C GLU A 672 26.01 -12.18 -28.55
N ALA A 673 25.25 -11.38 -27.80
CA ALA A 673 24.89 -11.71 -26.41
C ALA A 673 23.91 -12.90 -26.31
N LYS A 674 23.18 -13.22 -27.36
CA LYS A 674 22.27 -14.37 -27.39
C LYS A 674 23.05 -15.66 -27.63
N GLU A 675 24.03 -15.64 -28.53
CA GLU A 675 24.94 -16.75 -28.77
C GLU A 675 25.81 -17.04 -27.55
N GLU A 676 26.35 -16.01 -26.90
CA GLU A 676 27.13 -16.13 -25.66
C GLU A 676 26.27 -16.71 -24.50
N LYS A 677 25.00 -16.35 -24.44
CA LYS A 677 24.05 -16.86 -23.45
C LYS A 677 23.63 -18.29 -23.75
N GLU A 678 23.40 -18.64 -25.00
CA GLU A 678 23.11 -20.02 -25.44
C GLU A 678 24.33 -20.91 -25.21
N LEU A 679 25.53 -20.42 -25.46
CA LEU A 679 26.77 -21.09 -25.14
C LEU A 679 26.98 -21.28 -23.63
N ALA A 680 26.66 -20.27 -22.84
CA ALA A 680 26.68 -20.35 -21.38
C ALA A 680 25.65 -21.33 -20.84
N ILE A 681 24.43 -21.36 -21.40
CA ILE A 681 23.38 -22.31 -21.04
C ILE A 681 23.80 -23.74 -21.50
N ALA A 682 24.40 -23.88 -22.66
CA ALA A 682 24.92 -25.16 -23.13
C ALA A 682 26.05 -25.69 -22.20
N LYS A 683 26.97 -24.81 -21.79
CA LYS A 683 28.00 -25.14 -20.78
C LYS A 683 27.42 -25.50 -19.42
N LEU A 684 26.37 -24.79 -18.98
CA LEU A 684 25.67 -25.10 -17.72
C LEU A 684 24.91 -26.44 -17.83
N ARG A 685 24.29 -26.72 -18.97
CA ARG A 685 23.65 -28.02 -19.24
C ARG A 685 24.71 -29.15 -19.28
N GLU A 686 25.84 -28.92 -19.88
CA GLU A 686 26.95 -29.86 -19.87
C GLU A 686 27.52 -30.10 -18.47
N GLN A 687 27.56 -29.03 -17.63
CA GLN A 687 27.91 -29.15 -16.22
C GLN A 687 26.80 -29.82 -15.37
N ASP A 688 25.53 -29.58 -15.68
CA ASP A 688 24.39 -30.27 -15.02
C ASP A 688 24.35 -31.76 -15.46
N ILE A 689 24.64 -32.07 -16.73
CA ILE A 689 24.79 -33.46 -17.18
C ILE A 689 25.96 -34.14 -16.44
N ARG A 690 27.11 -33.46 -16.29
CA ARG A 690 28.20 -33.95 -15.44
C ARG A 690 27.84 -34.05 -13.96
N ARG A 691 27.01 -33.17 -13.44
CA ARG A 691 26.46 -33.28 -12.08
C ARG A 691 25.48 -34.44 -11.96
N ASP A 692 24.64 -34.69 -12.98
CA ASP A 692 23.79 -35.87 -13.04
C ASP A 692 24.58 -37.17 -13.15
N GLU A 693 25.75 -37.14 -13.82
CA GLU A 693 26.71 -38.26 -13.81
C GLU A 693 27.41 -38.46 -12.46
N ILE A 694 27.63 -37.37 -11.69
CA ILE A 694 28.19 -37.43 -10.32
C ILE A 694 27.07 -37.78 -9.31
N GLY A 695 25.80 -37.79 -9.76
CA GLY A 695 24.62 -38.09 -8.94
C GLY A 695 24.23 -36.93 -8.06
N GLU A 696 23.13 -36.28 -8.41
CA GLU A 696 22.38 -35.57 -7.40
C GLU A 696 22.15 -36.51 -6.21
N MET A 697 22.48 -36.10 -5.01
CA MET A 697 21.89 -36.67 -3.79
C MET A 697 20.39 -36.36 -3.81
N GLY A 698 19.70 -36.81 -4.82
CA GLY A 698 18.28 -36.59 -5.04
C GLY A 698 17.52 -37.82 -4.59
N LEU A 699 16.50 -37.57 -3.87
CA LEU A 699 15.49 -38.51 -3.36
C LEU A 699 14.76 -39.32 -4.46
N SER A 700 15.14 -39.19 -5.74
CA SER A 700 14.45 -39.78 -6.88
C SER A 700 15.13 -40.96 -7.59
N ARG A 701 16.38 -41.26 -7.29
CA ARG A 701 17.09 -42.44 -7.84
C ARG A 701 17.92 -43.12 -6.76
N PRO A 702 17.89 -44.44 -6.61
CA PRO A 702 18.71 -45.16 -5.65
C PRO A 702 20.20 -45.00 -6.02
N PHE A 703 21.04 -44.83 -5.03
CA PHE A 703 22.49 -44.76 -5.20
C PHE A 703 23.01 -46.09 -5.73
N THR A 704 23.80 -46.03 -6.78
CA THR A 704 24.56 -47.21 -7.21
C THR A 704 25.76 -47.44 -6.27
N PRO A 705 26.22 -48.66 -6.08
CA PRO A 705 27.37 -48.94 -5.21
C PRO A 705 28.59 -48.09 -5.48
N ASP A 706 28.88 -47.79 -6.75
CA ASP A 706 30.01 -46.93 -7.16
C ASP A 706 29.82 -45.47 -6.66
N LYS A 707 28.60 -44.98 -6.63
CA LYS A 707 28.29 -43.62 -6.13
C LYS A 707 28.37 -43.55 -4.61
N VAL A 708 28.00 -44.62 -3.90
CA VAL A 708 28.16 -44.71 -2.45
C VAL A 708 29.64 -44.69 -2.09
N SER A 709 30.49 -45.50 -2.76
CA SER A 709 31.93 -45.51 -2.51
C SER A 709 32.64 -44.18 -2.87
N GLN A 710 32.15 -43.41 -3.84
CA GLN A 710 32.63 -42.06 -4.12
C GLN A 710 32.21 -41.06 -3.03
N LEU A 711 31.00 -41.18 -2.50
CA LEU A 711 30.50 -40.35 -1.42
C LEU A 711 31.30 -40.61 -0.13
N ASP A 712 31.59 -41.89 0.18
CA ASP A 712 32.37 -42.28 1.36
C ASP A 712 33.80 -41.72 1.29
N ARG A 713 34.42 -41.69 0.08
CA ARG A 713 35.70 -41.03 -0.13
C ARG A 713 35.65 -39.53 0.03
N ILE A 714 34.57 -38.88 -0.43
CA ILE A 714 34.36 -37.41 -0.29
C ILE A 714 34.09 -37.02 1.17
N LEU A 715 33.34 -37.83 1.87
CA LEU A 715 32.98 -37.58 3.28
C LEU A 715 34.04 -38.08 4.27
N ALA A 716 35.15 -38.73 3.79
CA ALA A 716 36.20 -39.36 4.61
C ALA A 716 35.62 -40.31 5.68
N VAL A 717 34.55 -41.03 5.32
CA VAL A 717 33.97 -42.08 6.20
C VAL A 717 34.90 -43.27 6.24
N THR A 718 35.24 -43.72 7.40
CA THR A 718 36.20 -44.83 7.61
C THR A 718 35.59 -46.19 7.21
N ASP A 719 36.45 -47.14 6.84
CA ASP A 719 36.16 -48.47 6.25
C ASP A 719 35.23 -49.38 7.08
N GLU A 720 34.81 -48.96 8.28
CA GLU A 720 33.92 -49.72 9.13
C GLU A 720 32.46 -49.85 8.65
N LEU A 721 32.08 -49.05 7.61
CA LEU A 721 30.73 -49.10 6.98
C LEU A 721 30.67 -49.94 5.71
N ASP A 722 31.81 -50.45 5.22
CA ASP A 722 31.83 -51.28 4.00
C ASP A 722 31.30 -52.70 4.19
N GLU A 723 31.08 -53.17 5.45
CA GLU A 723 30.57 -54.50 5.71
C GLU A 723 29.04 -54.65 5.73
N ALA A 724 28.28 -53.55 5.63
CA ALA A 724 26.83 -53.59 5.51
C ALA A 724 26.34 -52.87 4.25
N PRO A 725 25.77 -53.58 3.27
CA PRO A 725 25.20 -52.91 2.08
C PRO A 725 24.05 -52.01 2.48
N LEU A 726 24.27 -50.72 2.43
CA LEU A 726 23.26 -49.68 2.74
C LEU A 726 22.11 -49.61 1.70
N VAL A 727 22.23 -50.34 0.60
CA VAL A 727 21.21 -50.42 -0.44
C VAL A 727 21.12 -51.84 -1.00
N PRO A 728 19.92 -52.41 -1.13
CA PRO A 728 19.76 -53.74 -1.76
C PRO A 728 20.32 -53.68 -3.20
N SER A 729 21.10 -54.71 -3.56
CA SER A 729 21.66 -54.82 -4.89
C SER A 729 20.56 -54.74 -5.98
N ALA A 730 20.86 -54.12 -7.10
CA ALA A 730 19.91 -53.93 -8.21
C ALA A 730 19.30 -55.25 -8.75
N SER A 731 19.92 -56.41 -8.40
CA SER A 731 19.38 -57.74 -8.71
C SER A 731 18.17 -58.12 -7.85
N ALA A 732 17.95 -57.52 -6.72
CA ALA A 732 16.80 -57.78 -5.85
C ALA A 732 15.54 -56.96 -6.26
N VAL A 733 15.71 -55.90 -7.10
CA VAL A 733 14.63 -55.04 -7.56
C VAL A 733 14.08 -55.43 -8.90
N GLY A 734 14.76 -56.34 -9.62
CA GLY A 734 14.38 -56.82 -10.95
C GLY A 734 13.17 -57.78 -10.98
N ASP A 735 12.75 -58.35 -9.86
CA ASP A 735 11.67 -59.31 -9.77
C ASP A 735 10.30 -58.72 -9.40
N LEU A 736 10.17 -57.39 -9.37
CA LEU A 736 8.91 -56.68 -9.16
C LEU A 736 8.35 -56.13 -10.49
N HIS A 737 8.19 -57.02 -11.52
CA HIS A 737 7.32 -56.69 -12.65
C HIS A 737 5.86 -57.02 -12.27
N PRO A 738 4.93 -56.14 -12.55
CA PRO A 738 3.52 -56.41 -12.31
C PRO A 738 2.90 -57.12 -13.49
N GLU A 739 3.04 -58.41 -13.53
CA GLU A 739 2.10 -59.23 -14.34
C GLU A 739 1.18 -59.98 -13.36
N GLY A 740 -0.10 -59.64 -13.53
CA GLY A 740 -1.17 -60.16 -12.72
C GLY A 740 -1.31 -61.67 -12.85
N GLN A 741 -1.48 -62.29 -11.74
CA GLN A 741 -2.42 -63.34 -11.43
C GLN A 741 -2.13 -63.83 -10.04
N GLY A 742 -2.98 -63.46 -9.09
CA GLY A 742 -2.93 -63.97 -7.72
C GLY A 742 -3.30 -65.45 -7.69
N PRO A 743 -2.60 -66.28 -6.96
CA PRO A 743 -3.11 -67.58 -6.56
C PRO A 743 -4.12 -67.46 -5.45
N ARG A 744 -5.24 -68.10 -5.67
CA ARG A 744 -6.35 -68.27 -4.73
C ARG A 744 -5.86 -68.85 -3.43
N THR A 745 -6.24 -68.29 -2.29
CA THR A 745 -6.17 -68.87 -0.97
C THR A 745 -7.08 -70.08 -0.87
N PRO A 746 -6.67 -71.17 -0.22
CA PRO A 746 -7.60 -72.15 0.33
C PRO A 746 -8.04 -71.69 1.70
N VAL A 747 -9.34 -71.75 1.88
CA VAL A 747 -10.09 -71.61 3.11
C VAL A 747 -9.75 -72.77 4.06
N GLY A 748 -9.57 -72.47 5.33
CA GLY A 748 -9.82 -73.48 6.38
C GLY A 748 -8.74 -73.55 7.47
N ALA A 749 -9.10 -72.99 8.60
CA ALA A 749 -9.08 -73.63 9.94
C ALA A 749 -8.87 -72.61 11.05
N THR A 750 -9.89 -72.36 11.80
CA THR A 750 -9.82 -71.95 13.21
C THR A 750 -9.15 -73.04 14.06
N PRO A 751 -8.49 -72.69 15.18
CA PRO A 751 -9.11 -72.96 16.48
C PRO A 751 -8.89 -71.85 17.53
N GLU A 752 -9.95 -71.55 18.22
CA GLU A 752 -10.20 -71.61 19.66
C GLU A 752 -9.02 -71.43 20.65
N GLY A 753 -9.29 -70.61 21.66
CA GLY A 753 -8.69 -70.74 22.97
C GLY A 753 -8.42 -69.48 23.72
N THR A 754 -9.39 -69.06 24.49
CA THR A 754 -9.31 -68.19 25.68
C THR A 754 -8.39 -68.77 26.80
N PRO A 755 -8.09 -68.11 27.95
CA PRO A 755 -8.86 -67.00 28.54
C PRO A 755 -8.19 -65.63 28.53
#